data_d1408cf2ac127f154cc77a09953c25a0
#
_entry.id   d1408cf2ac127f154cc77a09953c25a0
#
_cell.length_a   1.000
_cell.length_b   1.000
_cell.length_c   1.000
_cell.angle_alpha   90.00
_cell.angle_beta   90.00
_cell.angle_gamma   90.00
#
_symmetry.space_group_name_H-M   'P 1'
#
loop_
_entity.id
_entity.type
_entity.pdbx_description
1 polymer ?
#
loop_
_entity_poly.entity_id
_entity_poly.type
_entity_poly.pdbx_seq_one_letter_code
_entity_poly.pdbx_strand_id
1 'polypeptide(L)'
;MAKKKTEKKTKTFSEAIGLQYIFNNTVTDFFLGLALVTISVLVIIAMASYLSTGYLDQSILDEMRAGEWTNSDHQFQNYCGSIGAIISYWLIYANFGLPSFLLPVFFILCGLQLMHAYKINLWKWFLSTMIVMVWTSVTFTKFLTPLMGSLIYNPGGQHGVFIVQNLENVVGTPGLTAILLFTAIAFLTYLTTETITIIRKALNPVGYITSKVHFEITNHGKDEETQPEDDAIAQAYANAANGPIATEPIVKEEEPEPQEFKDPEPAQVIDLDVNPVGEVKAEEPQPAEPQSEGPAAVTEENNQEESFLDQQRRLRNERAEAEAKEKEAAELASHHIGMDIAVAASEEQATRNTVNDTELLNTPINPKEPFTRYKYPTLDLLKKYEDNGAYIDEEEQIANKNRIIEVLGNFGVQIKTIRATVGPTITLYEIQPAEGVRISKIKNLEDDIALSLAALGIRIIAPIPGKGTIGIEVPNAKANIVSMESILNSKKFQETKMELPVALGKTITNEVFMVDLAKIPHLLVAGATGQGKSVGLNAIITSLLYKKHPNELKLVLIDPKKVEFSVYSRIANHFMAAVSDEEEPIITDVTKVVRTLNSLCVLMDSRYDLLKKAGARNIKEYNQKYINHKLKLTDGHEYMPYIVVIIDEFGDLIMTAGKEVELPIARIAQLARAVGIHMIIATQRPTTTIITGNIKANFPGRIAFKVTSAIDSKTILDRTGANQLIGRGDMLYLNGNEPVRVQCAFVDTPEIERINEYISSQPGPIEPLELPEPANDGDGTGSGGSVDARNLDPYFEEAAHAIVLSQQGSTSMIQRRFSIGYNRAGRLMDQLEAAGIVGAAQGSKPREVLLQDENQLNNLLAQLRS
;
A
#
# COMPACT_ATOMS: atom_id res chain seq x y z
N MET A 1 19.05 -6.65 -71.50
CA MET A 1 18.25 -7.72 -70.85
C MET A 1 18.48 -7.60 -69.34
N ALA A 2 17.60 -6.93 -68.64
CA ALA A 2 17.63 -6.74 -67.15
C ALA A 2 16.68 -7.73 -66.52
N LYS A 3 17.21 -8.60 -65.66
CA LYS A 3 16.44 -9.56 -64.84
C LYS A 3 15.68 -8.84 -63.75
N LYS A 4 14.34 -8.88 -63.80
CA LYS A 4 13.42 -8.47 -62.77
C LYS A 4 13.59 -9.35 -61.52
N LYS A 5 14.03 -8.81 -60.40
CA LYS A 5 14.09 -9.48 -59.12
C LYS A 5 12.67 -9.56 -58.56
N THR A 6 12.16 -10.77 -58.43
CA THR A 6 10.88 -11.08 -57.76
C THR A 6 11.11 -10.96 -56.25
N GLU A 7 10.51 -9.96 -55.60
CA GLU A 7 10.43 -9.87 -54.15
C GLU A 7 9.51 -10.96 -53.60
N LYS A 8 10.06 -11.84 -52.78
CA LYS A 8 9.28 -12.80 -51.99
C LYS A 8 8.50 -12.00 -50.91
N LYS A 9 7.19 -11.87 -51.08
CA LYS A 9 6.29 -11.41 -50.03
C LYS A 9 6.42 -12.36 -48.83
N THR A 10 6.82 -11.81 -47.66
CA THR A 10 6.78 -12.54 -46.40
C THR A 10 5.32 -12.80 -46.03
N LYS A 11 4.98 -14.07 -45.85
CA LYS A 11 3.64 -14.47 -45.38
C LYS A 11 3.38 -13.88 -44.01
N THR A 12 2.24 -13.24 -43.84
CA THR A 12 1.78 -12.78 -42.52
C THR A 12 1.44 -13.99 -41.62
N PHE A 13 1.51 -13.82 -40.32
CA PHE A 13 1.24 -14.87 -39.32
C PHE A 13 -0.12 -15.54 -39.51
N SER A 14 -1.14 -14.80 -39.96
CA SER A 14 -2.47 -15.31 -40.30
C SER A 14 -2.46 -16.20 -41.55
N GLU A 15 -1.57 -15.96 -42.54
CA GLU A 15 -1.39 -16.83 -43.75
C GLU A 15 -0.63 -18.11 -43.40
N ALA A 16 0.26 -18.07 -42.40
CA ALA A 16 1.05 -19.23 -41.97
C ALA A 16 0.23 -20.28 -41.20
N ILE A 17 -0.83 -19.87 -40.51
CA ILE A 17 -1.68 -20.75 -39.66
C ILE A 17 -2.97 -21.20 -40.42
N GLY A 18 -3.20 -20.75 -41.65
CA GLY A 18 -4.38 -21.11 -42.44
C GLY A 18 -5.69 -20.41 -41.96
N LEU A 19 -5.62 -19.47 -41.01
CA LEU A 19 -6.78 -18.74 -40.49
C LEU A 19 -7.46 -17.90 -41.60
N GLN A 20 -6.75 -17.48 -42.61
CA GLN A 20 -7.30 -16.71 -43.72
C GLN A 20 -8.30 -17.51 -44.57
N TYR A 21 -8.21 -18.86 -44.54
CA TYR A 21 -9.18 -19.76 -45.25
C TYR A 21 -10.49 -19.89 -44.48
N ILE A 22 -10.45 -19.68 -43.17
CA ILE A 22 -11.63 -19.74 -42.28
C ILE A 22 -12.40 -18.44 -42.36
N PHE A 23 -11.74 -17.29 -42.42
CA PHE A 23 -12.34 -15.95 -42.37
C PHE A 23 -12.74 -15.36 -43.75
N ASN A 24 -12.46 -16.03 -44.87
CA ASN A 24 -12.86 -15.58 -46.20
C ASN A 24 -13.97 -16.44 -46.86
N ASN A 25 -14.67 -17.27 -46.08
CA ASN A 25 -15.73 -18.12 -46.59
C ASN A 25 -17.10 -17.57 -46.12
N THR A 26 -17.94 -17.12 -47.00
CA THR A 26 -19.29 -16.58 -46.74
C THR A 26 -20.16 -17.48 -45.89
N VAL A 27 -19.95 -18.80 -45.98
CA VAL A 27 -20.64 -19.83 -45.20
C VAL A 27 -20.16 -19.80 -43.74
N THR A 28 -18.88 -19.68 -43.53
CA THR A 28 -18.27 -19.62 -42.21
C THR A 28 -18.66 -18.31 -41.48
N ASP A 29 -18.66 -17.19 -42.22
CA ASP A 29 -19.09 -15.89 -41.69
C ASP A 29 -20.57 -15.90 -41.28
N PHE A 30 -21.40 -16.56 -42.07
CA PHE A 30 -22.80 -16.72 -41.73
C PHE A 30 -23.03 -17.53 -40.44
N PHE A 31 -22.33 -18.70 -40.29
CA PHE A 31 -22.46 -19.53 -39.09
C PHE A 31 -21.86 -18.86 -37.86
N LEU A 32 -20.73 -18.16 -37.98
CA LEU A 32 -20.16 -17.36 -36.90
C LEU A 32 -21.12 -16.22 -36.49
N GLY A 33 -21.67 -15.53 -37.46
CA GLY A 33 -22.70 -14.49 -37.23
C GLY A 33 -23.91 -15.02 -36.51
N LEU A 34 -24.46 -16.17 -36.96
CA LEU A 34 -25.60 -16.83 -36.33
C LEU A 34 -25.28 -17.27 -34.90
N ALA A 35 -24.13 -17.88 -34.68
CA ALA A 35 -23.68 -18.28 -33.35
C ALA A 35 -23.55 -17.06 -32.39
N LEU A 36 -22.99 -15.97 -32.88
CA LEU A 36 -22.82 -14.73 -32.10
C LEU A 36 -24.18 -14.13 -31.72
N VAL A 37 -25.13 -14.09 -32.64
CA VAL A 37 -26.53 -13.65 -32.37
C VAL A 37 -27.19 -14.55 -31.35
N THR A 38 -27.07 -15.87 -31.50
CA THR A 38 -27.67 -16.85 -30.57
C THR A 38 -27.10 -16.70 -29.16
N ILE A 39 -25.79 -16.61 -29.01
CA ILE A 39 -25.10 -16.40 -27.71
C ILE A 39 -25.56 -15.07 -27.09
N SER A 40 -25.63 -14.00 -27.87
CA SER A 40 -26.05 -12.70 -27.39
C SER A 40 -27.49 -12.70 -26.89
N VAL A 41 -28.39 -13.41 -27.58
CA VAL A 41 -29.80 -13.58 -27.16
C VAL A 41 -29.86 -14.36 -25.85
N LEU A 42 -29.07 -15.45 -25.71
CA LEU A 42 -28.99 -16.22 -24.44
C LEU A 42 -28.47 -15.35 -23.29
N VAL A 43 -27.48 -14.48 -23.54
CA VAL A 43 -26.98 -13.52 -22.52
C VAL A 43 -28.07 -12.53 -22.12
N ILE A 44 -28.87 -12.01 -23.05
CA ILE A 44 -30.02 -11.14 -22.73
C ILE A 44 -31.03 -11.88 -21.85
N ILE A 45 -31.36 -13.14 -22.20
CA ILE A 45 -32.27 -13.95 -21.39
C ILE A 45 -31.71 -14.19 -19.99
N ALA A 46 -30.44 -14.52 -19.88
CA ALA A 46 -29.77 -14.71 -18.60
C ALA A 46 -29.78 -13.43 -17.74
N MET A 47 -29.50 -12.29 -18.34
CA MET A 47 -29.53 -10.98 -17.67
C MET A 47 -30.94 -10.58 -17.26
N ALA A 48 -31.95 -10.86 -18.09
CA ALA A 48 -33.34 -10.61 -17.76
C ALA A 48 -33.80 -11.53 -16.60
N SER A 49 -33.41 -12.80 -16.61
CA SER A 49 -33.66 -13.73 -15.50
C SER A 49 -33.02 -13.23 -14.20
N TYR A 50 -31.78 -12.71 -14.26
CA TYR A 50 -31.05 -12.19 -13.09
C TYR A 50 -31.79 -11.04 -12.40
N LEU A 51 -32.55 -10.23 -13.12
CA LEU A 51 -33.34 -9.16 -12.50
C LEU A 51 -34.37 -9.68 -11.49
N SER A 52 -34.85 -10.92 -11.67
CA SER A 52 -35.83 -11.57 -10.77
C SER A 52 -35.22 -12.63 -9.85
N THR A 53 -34.19 -13.33 -10.30
CA THR A 53 -33.56 -14.45 -9.56
C THR A 53 -32.22 -14.11 -8.89
N GLY A 54 -31.64 -12.96 -9.20
CA GLY A 54 -30.31 -12.60 -8.78
C GLY A 54 -30.09 -12.59 -7.27
N TYR A 55 -31.09 -12.29 -6.47
CA TYR A 55 -31.03 -12.33 -5.01
C TYR A 55 -30.89 -13.75 -4.44
N LEU A 56 -31.39 -14.76 -5.15
CA LEU A 56 -31.26 -16.17 -4.75
C LEU A 56 -29.90 -16.74 -5.15
N ASP A 57 -29.37 -16.32 -6.28
CA ASP A 57 -28.12 -16.80 -6.83
C ASP A 57 -26.92 -16.07 -6.25
N GLN A 58 -27.09 -14.88 -5.66
CA GLN A 58 -25.99 -14.02 -5.22
C GLN A 58 -25.18 -14.63 -4.07
N SER A 59 -25.83 -15.25 -3.08
CA SER A 59 -25.13 -15.91 -1.97
C SER A 59 -24.25 -17.07 -2.45
N ILE A 60 -24.72 -17.81 -3.46
CA ILE A 60 -23.96 -18.90 -4.07
C ILE A 60 -22.77 -18.34 -4.85
N LEU A 61 -22.97 -17.22 -5.58
CA LEU A 61 -21.94 -16.58 -6.40
C LEU A 61 -20.85 -15.89 -5.55
N ASP A 62 -21.21 -15.33 -4.39
CA ASP A 62 -20.25 -14.65 -3.47
C ASP A 62 -19.37 -15.68 -2.72
N GLU A 63 -19.86 -16.89 -2.45
CA GLU A 63 -19.13 -17.97 -1.78
C GLU A 63 -18.37 -18.89 -2.75
N MET A 64 -18.66 -18.83 -4.04
CA MET A 64 -18.15 -19.74 -5.06
C MET A 64 -16.67 -19.51 -5.39
N ARG A 65 -15.86 -20.56 -5.38
CA ARG A 65 -14.46 -20.53 -5.79
C ARG A 65 -14.29 -20.69 -7.30
N ALA A 66 -13.16 -20.19 -7.80
CA ALA A 66 -12.83 -20.34 -9.22
C ALA A 66 -12.78 -21.84 -9.62
N GLY A 67 -13.67 -22.26 -10.55
CA GLY A 67 -13.78 -23.64 -11.03
C GLY A 67 -14.98 -24.45 -10.51
N GLU A 68 -15.72 -23.94 -9.52
CA GLU A 68 -16.91 -24.61 -8.95
C GLU A 68 -18.20 -24.40 -9.76
N TRP A 69 -18.13 -23.67 -10.87
CA TRP A 69 -19.29 -23.36 -11.73
C TRP A 69 -19.95 -24.60 -12.42
N THR A 70 -19.26 -25.74 -12.40
CA THR A 70 -19.78 -27.05 -12.87
C THR A 70 -20.24 -27.95 -11.74
N ASN A 71 -20.21 -27.49 -10.48
CA ASN A 71 -20.62 -28.32 -9.34
C ASN A 71 -22.15 -28.50 -9.32
N SER A 72 -22.59 -29.75 -9.35
CA SER A 72 -24.02 -30.10 -9.32
C SER A 72 -24.74 -29.78 -7.99
N ASP A 73 -23.97 -29.50 -6.94
CA ASP A 73 -24.51 -29.20 -5.61
C ASP A 73 -25.07 -27.77 -5.51
N HIS A 74 -24.69 -26.89 -6.46
CA HIS A 74 -25.21 -25.53 -6.56
C HIS A 74 -26.39 -25.48 -7.57
N GLN A 75 -27.58 -25.25 -7.06
CA GLN A 75 -28.79 -25.08 -7.90
C GLN A 75 -29.02 -23.58 -8.17
N PHE A 76 -28.61 -23.13 -9.35
CA PHE A 76 -28.88 -21.78 -9.81
C PHE A 76 -30.32 -21.62 -10.30
N GLN A 77 -30.97 -20.51 -9.93
CA GLN A 77 -32.34 -20.16 -10.35
C GLN A 77 -32.37 -19.40 -11.67
N ASN A 78 -31.19 -18.99 -12.20
CA ASN A 78 -31.11 -18.33 -13.50
C ASN A 78 -31.50 -19.26 -14.63
N TYR A 79 -32.33 -18.78 -15.56
CA TYR A 79 -32.85 -19.60 -16.68
C TYR A 79 -31.73 -20.17 -17.59
N CYS A 80 -30.58 -19.57 -17.62
CA CYS A 80 -29.42 -20.05 -18.36
C CYS A 80 -28.38 -20.77 -17.45
N GLY A 81 -28.78 -21.24 -16.28
CA GLY A 81 -27.97 -22.01 -15.34
C GLY A 81 -26.80 -21.23 -14.76
N SER A 82 -25.75 -21.95 -14.34
CA SER A 82 -24.60 -21.38 -13.68
C SER A 82 -23.84 -20.37 -14.54
N ILE A 83 -23.65 -20.65 -15.83
CA ILE A 83 -22.97 -19.74 -16.77
C ILE A 83 -23.76 -18.44 -16.92
N GLY A 84 -25.10 -18.53 -17.06
CA GLY A 84 -25.98 -17.38 -17.15
C GLY A 84 -25.96 -16.54 -15.88
N ALA A 85 -25.98 -17.15 -14.70
CA ALA A 85 -25.91 -16.49 -13.41
C ALA A 85 -24.56 -15.73 -13.27
N ILE A 86 -23.43 -16.37 -13.58
CA ILE A 86 -22.08 -15.77 -13.49
C ILE A 86 -21.94 -14.56 -14.44
N ILE A 87 -22.33 -14.73 -15.72
CA ILE A 87 -22.22 -13.65 -16.70
C ILE A 87 -23.12 -12.47 -16.30
N SER A 88 -24.34 -12.73 -15.84
CA SER A 88 -25.27 -11.69 -15.44
C SER A 88 -24.82 -10.97 -14.17
N TYR A 89 -24.32 -11.69 -13.17
CA TYR A 89 -23.72 -11.14 -11.97
C TYR A 89 -22.55 -10.20 -12.33
N TRP A 90 -21.65 -10.68 -13.18
CA TRP A 90 -20.48 -9.89 -13.59
C TRP A 90 -20.87 -8.63 -14.38
N LEU A 91 -21.86 -8.70 -15.27
CA LEU A 91 -22.29 -7.56 -16.08
C LEU A 91 -23.15 -6.56 -15.27
N ILE A 92 -24.13 -7.04 -14.51
CA ILE A 92 -25.13 -6.21 -13.83
C ILE A 92 -24.62 -5.77 -12.46
N TYR A 93 -24.20 -6.70 -11.60
CA TYR A 93 -23.80 -6.36 -10.23
C TYR A 93 -22.37 -5.80 -10.16
N ALA A 94 -21.40 -6.52 -10.68
CA ALA A 94 -19.99 -6.19 -10.52
C ALA A 94 -19.51 -5.04 -11.43
N ASN A 95 -20.18 -4.76 -12.55
CA ASN A 95 -19.74 -3.76 -13.50
C ASN A 95 -20.79 -2.64 -13.71
N PHE A 96 -21.47 -2.62 -14.87
CA PHE A 96 -22.18 -1.43 -15.37
C PHE A 96 -23.67 -1.35 -15.01
N GLY A 97 -24.23 -2.35 -14.33
CA GLY A 97 -25.66 -2.36 -13.98
C GLY A 97 -26.59 -2.64 -15.18
N LEU A 98 -27.78 -2.05 -15.17
CA LEU A 98 -28.76 -2.17 -16.27
C LEU A 98 -28.19 -1.73 -17.63
N PRO A 99 -27.36 -0.71 -17.77
CA PRO A 99 -26.71 -0.35 -19.03
C PRO A 99 -25.93 -1.47 -19.72
N SER A 100 -25.53 -2.52 -18.99
CA SER A 100 -24.85 -3.69 -19.55
C SER A 100 -25.64 -4.40 -20.65
N PHE A 101 -26.97 -4.24 -20.71
CA PHE A 101 -27.80 -4.77 -21.78
C PHE A 101 -27.41 -4.25 -23.17
N LEU A 102 -26.75 -3.10 -23.25
CA LEU A 102 -26.26 -2.55 -24.51
C LEU A 102 -25.17 -3.41 -25.14
N LEU A 103 -24.41 -4.17 -24.33
CA LEU A 103 -23.29 -4.98 -24.80
C LEU A 103 -23.75 -6.15 -25.68
N PRO A 104 -24.64 -7.05 -25.24
CA PRO A 104 -25.18 -8.11 -26.10
C PRO A 104 -25.96 -7.55 -27.29
N VAL A 105 -26.63 -6.41 -27.21
CA VAL A 105 -27.26 -5.74 -28.36
C VAL A 105 -26.21 -5.36 -29.41
N PHE A 106 -25.07 -4.82 -28.99
CA PHE A 106 -23.94 -4.54 -29.92
C PHE A 106 -23.43 -5.84 -30.56
N PHE A 107 -23.30 -6.94 -29.83
CA PHE A 107 -22.86 -8.20 -30.41
C PHE A 107 -23.89 -8.80 -31.38
N ILE A 108 -25.19 -8.56 -31.19
CA ILE A 108 -26.23 -8.90 -32.19
C ILE A 108 -25.96 -8.13 -33.49
N LEU A 109 -25.66 -6.82 -33.41
CA LEU A 109 -25.33 -6.01 -34.58
C LEU A 109 -24.08 -6.52 -35.28
N CYS A 110 -23.05 -6.94 -34.54
CA CYS A 110 -21.86 -7.57 -35.10
C CYS A 110 -22.19 -8.88 -35.82
N GLY A 111 -23.03 -9.72 -35.21
CA GLY A 111 -23.46 -10.97 -35.82
C GLY A 111 -24.29 -10.76 -37.12
N LEU A 112 -25.19 -9.79 -37.14
CA LEU A 112 -25.97 -9.42 -38.32
C LEU A 112 -25.05 -8.87 -39.45
N GLN A 113 -23.99 -8.16 -39.12
CA GLN A 113 -23.02 -7.71 -40.11
C GLN A 113 -22.19 -8.87 -40.65
N LEU A 114 -21.76 -9.82 -39.81
CA LEU A 114 -21.08 -11.03 -40.24
C LEU A 114 -21.98 -11.88 -41.18
N MET A 115 -23.28 -11.94 -40.89
CA MET A 115 -24.25 -12.59 -41.75
C MET A 115 -24.54 -11.80 -43.04
N HIS A 116 -23.91 -10.64 -43.26
CA HIS A 116 -24.14 -9.75 -44.40
C HIS A 116 -25.57 -9.19 -44.50
N ALA A 117 -26.36 -9.24 -43.42
CA ALA A 117 -27.71 -8.71 -43.39
C ALA A 117 -27.76 -7.19 -43.41
N TYR A 118 -26.80 -6.53 -42.74
CA TYR A 118 -26.69 -5.07 -42.68
C TYR A 118 -25.22 -4.63 -42.81
N LYS A 119 -24.99 -3.49 -43.47
CA LYS A 119 -23.66 -2.83 -43.51
C LYS A 119 -23.67 -1.65 -42.55
N ILE A 120 -22.99 -1.79 -41.42
CA ILE A 120 -22.84 -0.75 -40.39
C ILE A 120 -21.35 -0.50 -40.12
N ASN A 121 -21.06 0.70 -39.67
CA ASN A 121 -19.69 1.01 -39.22
C ASN A 121 -19.52 0.52 -37.77
N LEU A 122 -19.02 -0.71 -37.59
CA LEU A 122 -18.85 -1.34 -36.29
C LEU A 122 -18.03 -0.50 -35.33
N TRP A 123 -17.00 0.21 -35.82
CA TRP A 123 -16.17 1.01 -34.95
C TRP A 123 -16.93 2.22 -34.35
N LYS A 124 -17.76 2.88 -35.19
CA LYS A 124 -18.62 3.97 -34.69
C LYS A 124 -19.65 3.46 -33.69
N TRP A 125 -20.27 2.32 -33.97
CA TRP A 125 -21.26 1.70 -33.08
C TRP A 125 -20.65 1.22 -31.76
N PHE A 126 -19.44 0.63 -31.81
CA PHE A 126 -18.69 0.21 -30.64
C PHE A 126 -18.41 1.38 -29.70
N LEU A 127 -17.81 2.47 -30.22
CA LEU A 127 -17.50 3.64 -29.41
C LEU A 127 -18.77 4.29 -28.84
N SER A 128 -19.85 4.39 -29.65
CA SER A 128 -21.11 4.96 -29.18
C SER A 128 -21.74 4.11 -28.08
N THR A 129 -21.77 2.79 -28.24
CA THR A 129 -22.30 1.85 -27.23
C THR A 129 -21.50 1.94 -25.91
N MET A 130 -20.16 1.99 -25.97
CA MET A 130 -19.31 2.11 -24.79
C MET A 130 -19.52 3.42 -24.05
N ILE A 131 -19.55 4.56 -24.78
CA ILE A 131 -19.79 5.88 -24.18
C ILE A 131 -21.18 5.94 -23.53
N VAL A 132 -22.21 5.47 -24.23
CA VAL A 132 -23.58 5.44 -23.67
C VAL A 132 -23.68 4.55 -22.46
N MET A 133 -23.06 3.36 -22.48
CA MET A 133 -23.08 2.42 -21.38
C MET A 133 -22.42 3.00 -20.12
N VAL A 134 -21.22 3.58 -20.25
CA VAL A 134 -20.51 4.24 -19.14
C VAL A 134 -21.32 5.44 -18.62
N TRP A 135 -21.80 6.30 -19.50
CA TRP A 135 -22.56 7.49 -19.12
C TRP A 135 -23.87 7.14 -18.43
N THR A 136 -24.63 6.14 -18.95
CA THR A 136 -25.90 5.70 -18.34
C THR A 136 -25.66 4.96 -17.01
N SER A 137 -24.56 4.23 -16.85
CA SER A 137 -24.18 3.61 -15.58
C SER A 137 -24.03 4.65 -14.46
N VAL A 138 -23.31 5.76 -14.72
CA VAL A 138 -23.15 6.85 -13.75
C VAL A 138 -24.48 7.58 -13.51
N THR A 139 -25.23 7.85 -14.57
CA THR A 139 -26.53 8.54 -14.48
C THR A 139 -27.56 7.72 -13.70
N PHE A 140 -27.64 6.40 -13.92
CA PHE A 140 -28.56 5.52 -13.19
C PHE A 140 -28.20 5.42 -11.71
N THR A 141 -26.92 5.37 -11.38
CA THR A 141 -26.51 5.43 -9.97
C THR A 141 -26.91 6.74 -9.33
N LYS A 142 -26.70 7.87 -10.02
CA LYS A 142 -27.00 9.20 -9.47
C LYS A 142 -28.48 9.49 -9.29
N PHE A 143 -29.29 9.19 -10.30
CA PHE A 143 -30.69 9.61 -10.34
C PHE A 143 -31.68 8.47 -10.14
N LEU A 144 -31.39 7.26 -10.59
CA LEU A 144 -32.33 6.14 -10.54
C LEU A 144 -32.26 5.39 -9.19
N THR A 145 -31.06 5.26 -8.59
CA THR A 145 -30.91 4.61 -7.30
C THR A 145 -31.75 5.25 -6.19
N PRO A 146 -31.77 6.57 -6.00
CA PRO A 146 -32.62 7.20 -4.99
C PRO A 146 -34.11 7.03 -5.22
N LEU A 147 -34.55 6.81 -6.48
CA LEU A 147 -35.96 6.65 -6.84
C LEU A 147 -36.46 5.22 -6.70
N MET A 148 -35.60 4.22 -6.86
CA MET A 148 -35.98 2.79 -6.89
C MET A 148 -35.93 2.11 -5.51
N GLY A 149 -35.52 2.81 -4.44
CA GLY A 149 -35.57 2.29 -3.06
C GLY A 149 -34.68 1.05 -2.84
N SER A 150 -35.21 0.00 -2.23
CA SER A 150 -34.48 -1.19 -1.80
C SER A 150 -34.29 -2.24 -2.90
N LEU A 151 -33.66 -1.90 -4.02
CA LEU A 151 -33.18 -2.91 -4.96
C LEU A 151 -31.90 -3.58 -4.42
N ILE A 152 -31.80 -4.88 -4.64
CA ILE A 152 -30.66 -5.72 -4.19
C ILE A 152 -29.38 -5.34 -4.94
N TYR A 153 -29.49 -4.76 -6.11
CA TYR A 153 -28.37 -4.30 -6.93
C TYR A 153 -28.53 -2.83 -7.31
N ASN A 154 -27.40 -2.13 -7.46
CA ASN A 154 -27.43 -0.76 -7.94
C ASN A 154 -27.75 -0.73 -9.44
N PRO A 155 -28.76 0.05 -9.92
CA PRO A 155 -29.09 0.14 -11.34
C PRO A 155 -27.93 0.53 -12.25
N GLY A 156 -26.94 1.27 -11.75
CA GLY A 156 -25.72 1.61 -12.47
C GLY A 156 -24.54 0.67 -12.22
N GLY A 157 -24.70 -0.39 -11.39
CA GLY A 157 -23.64 -1.33 -11.01
C GLY A 157 -22.55 -0.71 -10.15
N GLN A 158 -21.53 -1.50 -9.80
CA GLN A 158 -20.40 -1.04 -8.98
C GLN A 158 -19.58 0.05 -9.69
N HIS A 159 -19.46 0.00 -11.00
CA HIS A 159 -18.80 1.05 -11.79
C HIS A 159 -19.47 2.42 -11.57
N GLY A 160 -20.80 2.48 -11.67
CA GLY A 160 -21.55 3.71 -11.45
C GLY A 160 -21.36 4.25 -10.02
N VAL A 161 -21.43 3.37 -9.01
CA VAL A 161 -21.20 3.73 -7.60
C VAL A 161 -19.83 4.33 -7.40
N PHE A 162 -18.79 3.66 -7.91
CA PHE A 162 -17.40 4.11 -7.79
C PHE A 162 -17.18 5.50 -8.43
N ILE A 163 -17.70 5.70 -9.64
CA ILE A 163 -17.54 6.98 -10.35
C ILE A 163 -18.33 8.10 -9.66
N VAL A 164 -19.57 7.84 -9.23
CA VAL A 164 -20.39 8.85 -8.53
C VAL A 164 -19.72 9.27 -7.24
N GLN A 165 -19.28 8.32 -6.40
CA GLN A 165 -18.61 8.64 -5.14
C GLN A 165 -17.33 9.45 -5.34
N ASN A 166 -16.47 9.06 -6.29
CA ASN A 166 -15.23 9.77 -6.55
C ASN A 166 -15.47 11.18 -7.13
N LEU A 167 -16.38 11.32 -8.10
CA LEU A 167 -16.65 12.64 -8.71
C LEU A 167 -17.40 13.55 -7.76
N GLU A 168 -18.35 13.06 -6.96
CA GLU A 168 -19.03 13.87 -5.94
C GLU A 168 -18.07 14.39 -4.87
N ASN A 169 -17.08 13.60 -4.47
CA ASN A 169 -16.04 14.05 -3.55
C ASN A 169 -15.16 15.17 -4.14
N VAL A 170 -15.01 15.23 -5.46
CA VAL A 170 -14.13 16.21 -6.13
C VAL A 170 -14.91 17.47 -6.53
N VAL A 171 -16.09 17.32 -7.14
CA VAL A 171 -16.84 18.45 -7.73
C VAL A 171 -18.18 18.74 -7.04
N GLY A 172 -18.55 17.95 -6.06
CA GLY A 172 -19.83 18.02 -5.37
C GLY A 172 -21.00 17.52 -6.21
N THR A 173 -22.15 17.34 -5.55
CA THR A 173 -23.41 16.88 -6.19
C THR A 173 -23.88 17.77 -7.37
N PRO A 174 -23.85 19.13 -7.28
CA PRO A 174 -24.21 19.98 -8.41
C PRO A 174 -23.20 19.88 -9.56
N GLY A 175 -21.91 19.76 -9.25
CA GLY A 175 -20.85 19.67 -10.27
C GLY A 175 -20.96 18.39 -11.10
N LEU A 176 -21.21 17.24 -10.45
CA LEU A 176 -21.45 15.98 -11.17
C LEU A 176 -22.67 16.07 -12.09
N THR A 177 -23.75 16.68 -11.61
CA THR A 177 -24.97 16.88 -12.43
C THR A 177 -24.70 17.72 -13.67
N ALA A 178 -23.92 18.80 -13.52
CA ALA A 178 -23.52 19.68 -14.64
C ALA A 178 -22.64 18.93 -15.65
N ILE A 179 -21.68 18.11 -15.18
CA ILE A 179 -20.82 17.28 -16.03
C ILE A 179 -21.67 16.26 -16.83
N LEU A 180 -22.61 15.58 -16.19
CA LEU A 180 -23.49 14.63 -16.86
C LEU A 180 -24.37 15.30 -17.94
N LEU A 181 -24.92 16.49 -17.65
CA LEU A 181 -25.69 17.25 -18.61
C LEU A 181 -24.82 17.72 -19.78
N PHE A 182 -23.62 18.27 -19.50
CA PHE A 182 -22.71 18.73 -20.56
C PHE A 182 -22.26 17.58 -21.47
N THR A 183 -21.90 16.43 -20.90
CA THR A 183 -21.48 15.26 -21.69
C THR A 183 -22.64 14.68 -22.51
N ALA A 184 -23.88 14.70 -22.00
CA ALA A 184 -25.06 14.30 -22.75
C ALA A 184 -25.27 15.20 -23.98
N ILE A 185 -25.23 16.54 -23.78
CA ILE A 185 -25.38 17.51 -24.85
C ILE A 185 -24.27 17.33 -25.88
N ALA A 186 -23.03 17.19 -25.45
CA ALA A 186 -21.88 16.99 -26.34
C ALA A 186 -22.04 15.72 -27.19
N PHE A 187 -22.47 14.62 -26.56
CA PHE A 187 -22.70 13.34 -27.25
C PHE A 187 -23.88 13.42 -28.26
N LEU A 188 -25.01 14.03 -27.86
CA LEU A 188 -26.12 14.25 -28.76
C LEU A 188 -25.73 15.15 -29.96
N THR A 189 -24.92 16.19 -29.72
CA THR A 189 -24.40 17.05 -30.80
C THR A 189 -23.48 16.27 -31.75
N TYR A 190 -22.68 15.33 -31.24
CA TYR A 190 -21.87 14.42 -32.07
C TYR A 190 -22.71 13.50 -32.94
N LEU A 191 -23.84 13.01 -32.42
CA LEU A 191 -24.74 12.11 -33.17
C LEU A 191 -25.56 12.85 -34.25
N THR A 192 -26.07 14.05 -33.95
CA THR A 192 -26.95 14.82 -34.82
C THR A 192 -26.62 16.32 -34.78
N THR A 193 -26.40 16.92 -35.92
CA THR A 193 -26.19 18.38 -36.05
C THR A 193 -27.45 19.18 -35.72
N GLU A 194 -28.63 18.58 -35.76
CA GLU A 194 -29.90 19.22 -35.38
C GLU A 194 -29.97 19.60 -33.90
N THR A 195 -29.21 18.89 -33.03
CA THR A 195 -29.18 19.18 -31.60
C THR A 195 -28.74 20.61 -31.30
N ILE A 196 -27.79 21.14 -32.06
CA ILE A 196 -27.33 22.54 -31.93
C ILE A 196 -28.49 23.51 -32.17
N THR A 197 -29.33 23.23 -33.18
CA THR A 197 -30.48 24.06 -33.55
C THR A 197 -31.56 24.03 -32.46
N ILE A 198 -31.80 22.84 -31.87
CA ILE A 198 -32.76 22.68 -30.77
C ILE A 198 -32.30 23.45 -29.52
N ILE A 199 -31.02 23.36 -29.18
CA ILE A 199 -30.43 24.04 -28.01
C ILE A 199 -30.48 25.55 -28.20
N ARG A 200 -30.12 26.06 -29.38
CA ARG A 200 -30.23 27.50 -29.71
C ARG A 200 -31.68 28.00 -29.60
N LYS A 201 -32.67 27.20 -30.04
CA LYS A 201 -34.09 27.53 -29.88
C LYS A 201 -34.53 27.56 -28.41
N ALA A 202 -34.03 26.60 -27.59
CA ALA A 202 -34.35 26.56 -26.17
C ALA A 202 -33.72 27.70 -25.36
N LEU A 203 -32.51 28.15 -25.73
CA LEU A 203 -31.80 29.22 -25.06
C LEU A 203 -32.31 30.64 -25.46
N ASN A 204 -32.98 30.80 -26.61
CA ASN A 204 -33.55 32.09 -27.05
C ASN A 204 -35.01 31.91 -27.50
N PRO A 205 -35.95 31.63 -26.56
CA PRO A 205 -37.36 31.41 -26.89
C PRO A 205 -38.03 32.70 -27.40
N VAL A 206 -37.61 33.88 -26.95
CA VAL A 206 -38.16 35.16 -27.34
C VAL A 206 -37.80 35.49 -28.79
N GLY A 207 -36.56 35.29 -29.22
CA GLY A 207 -36.11 35.48 -30.60
C GLY A 207 -36.80 34.52 -31.60
N TYR A 208 -37.17 33.33 -31.15
CA TYR A 208 -37.89 32.35 -31.99
C TYR A 208 -39.39 32.73 -32.18
N ILE A 209 -40.02 33.29 -31.14
CA ILE A 209 -41.43 33.74 -31.21
C ILE A 209 -41.54 35.00 -32.06
N THR A 210 -40.60 35.94 -31.92
CA THR A 210 -40.60 37.20 -32.70
C THR A 210 -40.27 37.00 -34.17
N SER A 211 -39.46 35.96 -34.52
CA SER A 211 -39.16 35.63 -35.93
C SER A 211 -40.35 35.00 -36.70
N LYS A 212 -41.41 34.50 -36.00
CA LYS A 212 -42.62 33.93 -36.61
C LYS A 212 -43.83 34.85 -36.63
N VAL A 213 -43.77 36.02 -35.97
CA VAL A 213 -44.85 36.98 -35.99
C VAL A 213 -44.47 38.05 -36.98
N HIS A 214 -44.91 37.91 -38.23
CA HIS A 214 -44.93 38.97 -39.22
C HIS A 214 -46.06 39.89 -38.83
N PHE A 215 -45.75 41.10 -38.31
CA PHE A 215 -46.68 42.22 -38.29
C PHE A 215 -46.52 42.97 -39.61
N GLU A 216 -47.49 42.85 -40.55
CA GLU A 216 -47.65 43.71 -41.68
C GLU A 216 -48.24 44.98 -41.16
N ILE A 217 -47.39 46.02 -40.98
CA ILE A 217 -47.85 47.40 -40.83
C ILE A 217 -47.81 48.05 -42.23
N THR A 218 -48.96 48.08 -42.88
CA THR A 218 -49.19 48.92 -44.12
C THR A 218 -49.12 50.40 -43.74
N ASN A 219 -48.01 51.06 -44.08
CA ASN A 219 -47.92 52.50 -44.09
C ASN A 219 -47.55 52.98 -45.51
N HIS A 220 -48.45 53.71 -46.13
CA HIS A 220 -48.29 54.40 -47.42
C HIS A 220 -47.39 55.59 -47.25
N GLY A 221 -46.38 55.72 -48.11
CA GLY A 221 -45.66 56.93 -48.34
C GLY A 221 -44.19 56.83 -48.71
N LYS A 222 -43.98 56.85 -50.03
CA LYS A 222 -42.85 57.39 -50.75
C LYS A 222 -41.40 56.96 -50.54
N ASP A 223 -40.86 56.25 -51.51
CA ASP A 223 -39.62 56.44 -52.28
C ASP A 223 -38.39 56.96 -51.50
N GLU A 224 -37.36 56.09 -51.38
CA GLU A 224 -36.00 56.31 -51.90
C GLU A 224 -35.10 55.07 -51.69
N GLU A 225 -34.41 54.68 -52.74
CA GLU A 225 -33.50 53.58 -52.85
C GLU A 225 -32.28 53.77 -51.96
N THR A 226 -31.89 52.75 -51.20
CA THR A 226 -30.47 52.39 -50.86
C THR A 226 -30.40 50.92 -50.57
N GLN A 227 -29.55 50.28 -51.35
CA GLN A 227 -29.22 48.82 -51.24
C GLN A 227 -28.36 48.52 -50.02
N PRO A 228 -28.36 47.26 -49.56
CA PRO A 228 -27.82 46.88 -48.24
C PRO A 228 -26.35 46.51 -48.26
N GLU A 229 -25.62 46.94 -47.22
CA GLU A 229 -24.24 46.62 -46.91
C GLU A 229 -24.11 45.33 -46.02
N ASP A 230 -24.92 44.31 -46.22
CA ASP A 230 -24.84 43.08 -45.39
C ASP A 230 -24.10 41.91 -46.05
N ASP A 231 -23.68 42.00 -47.30
CA ASP A 231 -22.94 40.95 -48.01
C ASP A 231 -21.41 40.96 -47.82
N ALA A 232 -20.86 42.03 -47.25
CA ALA A 232 -19.40 42.15 -47.07
C ALA A 232 -18.84 41.37 -45.87
N ILE A 233 -19.66 41.11 -44.84
CA ILE A 233 -19.20 40.39 -43.61
C ILE A 233 -19.25 38.86 -43.80
N ALA A 234 -20.19 38.37 -44.62
CA ALA A 234 -20.28 36.92 -44.92
C ALA A 234 -19.15 36.45 -45.87
N GLN A 235 -18.61 37.31 -46.75
CA GLN A 235 -17.48 36.92 -47.61
C GLN A 235 -16.13 37.01 -46.91
N ALA A 236 -15.96 37.82 -45.86
CA ALA A 236 -14.72 37.90 -45.09
C ALA A 236 -14.43 36.64 -44.28
N TYR A 237 -15.47 35.88 -43.83
CA TYR A 237 -15.30 34.65 -43.08
C TYR A 237 -15.12 33.39 -43.95
N ALA A 238 -15.51 33.46 -45.23
CA ALA A 238 -15.34 32.35 -46.17
C ALA A 238 -13.89 32.26 -46.75
N ASN A 239 -13.14 33.38 -46.77
CA ASN A 239 -11.81 33.44 -47.35
C ASN A 239 -10.66 33.17 -46.36
N ALA A 240 -10.94 32.96 -45.08
CA ALA A 240 -9.93 32.69 -44.07
C ALA A 240 -9.59 31.18 -43.94
N ALA A 241 -10.24 30.28 -44.68
CA ALA A 241 -10.11 28.83 -44.51
C ALA A 241 -9.31 28.09 -45.58
N ASN A 242 -8.83 28.77 -46.64
CA ASN A 242 -8.06 28.10 -47.69
C ASN A 242 -6.96 28.99 -48.28
N GLY A 243 -5.72 28.85 -47.88
CA GLY A 243 -4.56 29.38 -48.56
C GLY A 243 -3.26 28.81 -47.99
N PRO A 244 -2.26 28.46 -48.83
CA PRO A 244 -1.17 27.62 -48.50
C PRO A 244 0.05 28.36 -47.93
N ILE A 245 0.85 27.64 -47.21
CA ILE A 245 2.16 27.95 -46.60
C ILE A 245 3.17 28.38 -47.69
N ALA A 246 3.82 29.54 -47.51
CA ALA A 246 5.08 29.86 -48.18
C ALA A 246 6.03 30.63 -47.27
N THR A 247 7.25 30.21 -47.31
CA THR A 247 8.46 30.61 -46.60
C THR A 247 8.99 32.00 -46.93
N GLU A 248 9.50 32.69 -45.87
CA GLU A 248 10.54 33.71 -45.64
C GLU A 248 10.97 34.67 -46.77
N PRO A 249 11.50 35.91 -46.49
CA PRO A 249 12.76 36.09 -45.78
C PRO A 249 12.89 37.33 -44.85
N ILE A 250 13.96 37.27 -44.05
CA ILE A 250 14.58 38.18 -43.10
C ILE A 250 14.75 39.61 -43.58
N VAL A 251 14.38 40.62 -42.74
CA VAL A 251 14.87 42.00 -42.81
C VAL A 251 15.28 42.47 -41.40
N LYS A 252 16.42 43.14 -41.37
CA LYS A 252 17.25 43.59 -40.23
C LYS A 252 16.58 44.69 -39.43
N GLU A 253 16.81 44.63 -38.11
CA GLU A 253 16.50 45.61 -37.08
C GLU A 253 17.38 46.86 -37.15
N GLU A 254 16.80 48.01 -36.83
CA GLU A 254 17.48 49.20 -36.34
C GLU A 254 17.16 49.35 -34.83
N GLU A 255 18.23 49.61 -34.04
CA GLU A 255 18.22 49.87 -32.61
C GLU A 255 17.61 51.23 -32.29
N PRO A 256 16.84 51.42 -31.23
CA PRO A 256 16.56 52.72 -30.63
C PRO A 256 17.43 53.00 -29.37
N GLU A 257 17.89 54.22 -29.25
CA GLU A 257 18.70 54.84 -28.22
C GLU A 257 18.10 54.82 -26.79
N PRO A 258 18.93 54.89 -25.74
CA PRO A 258 18.55 54.63 -24.35
C PRO A 258 17.81 55.80 -23.70
N GLN A 259 16.66 55.51 -23.06
CA GLN A 259 15.99 56.44 -22.15
C GLN A 259 16.51 56.24 -20.72
N GLU A 260 16.85 57.35 -20.05
CA GLU A 260 17.24 57.48 -18.64
C GLU A 260 16.20 56.86 -17.69
N PHE A 261 16.60 55.89 -16.89
CA PHE A 261 15.84 55.37 -15.78
C PHE A 261 16.07 56.23 -14.53
N LYS A 262 15.00 56.75 -13.95
CA LYS A 262 14.95 57.26 -12.60
C LYS A 262 15.08 56.14 -11.60
N ASP A 263 15.95 56.29 -10.60
CA ASP A 263 16.12 55.39 -9.50
C ASP A 263 14.81 55.03 -8.77
N PRO A 264 14.49 53.75 -8.55
CA PRO A 264 13.41 53.33 -7.69
C PRO A 264 13.77 53.47 -6.22
N GLU A 265 12.83 53.94 -5.40
CA GLU A 265 12.91 54.00 -3.94
C GLU A 265 13.41 52.70 -3.32
N PRO A 266 14.10 52.73 -2.17
CA PRO A 266 14.72 51.56 -1.59
C PRO A 266 13.65 50.55 -1.14
N ALA A 267 13.75 49.30 -1.62
CA ALA A 267 12.94 48.17 -1.22
C ALA A 267 13.07 47.93 0.29
N GLN A 268 11.93 47.70 0.96
CA GLN A 268 11.85 47.37 2.37
C GLN A 268 12.75 46.15 2.70
N VAL A 269 13.61 46.32 3.69
CA VAL A 269 14.49 45.29 4.22
C VAL A 269 13.61 44.20 4.82
N ILE A 270 13.61 43.02 4.22
CA ILE A 270 12.99 41.84 4.77
C ILE A 270 14.02 41.14 5.64
N ASP A 271 13.82 41.13 6.96
CA ASP A 271 14.67 40.46 7.92
C ASP A 271 14.69 38.94 7.67
N LEU A 272 15.84 38.40 7.39
CA LEU A 272 16.09 36.97 7.31
C LEU A 272 16.53 36.50 8.70
N ASP A 273 15.60 35.92 9.47
CA ASP A 273 15.98 35.25 10.72
C ASP A 273 16.64 33.89 10.35
N VAL A 274 17.93 33.86 10.44
CA VAL A 274 18.74 32.65 10.41
C VAL A 274 19.00 32.24 11.86
N ASN A 275 18.27 31.23 12.35
CA ASN A 275 18.55 30.68 13.68
C ASN A 275 19.61 29.58 13.55
N PRO A 276 20.80 29.76 14.08
CA PRO A 276 21.73 28.67 14.30
C PRO A 276 21.24 27.85 15.50
N VAL A 277 21.25 26.53 15.39
CA VAL A 277 21.09 25.64 16.53
C VAL A 277 22.35 25.71 17.36
N GLY A 278 22.42 26.65 18.28
CA GLY A 278 23.49 26.83 19.25
C GLY A 278 22.96 26.61 20.66
N GLU A 279 23.76 25.96 21.46
CA GLU A 279 23.58 25.52 22.83
C GLU A 279 22.84 26.54 23.71
N VAL A 280 21.77 26.11 24.36
CA VAL A 280 21.17 26.82 25.49
C VAL A 280 21.94 26.44 26.74
N LYS A 281 22.83 27.33 27.21
CA LYS A 281 23.32 27.31 28.59
C LYS A 281 22.13 27.65 29.52
N ALA A 282 21.84 26.75 30.42
CA ALA A 282 20.93 26.97 31.52
C ALA A 282 21.52 27.98 32.50
N GLU A 283 20.89 29.11 32.74
CA GLU A 283 21.06 29.93 33.93
C GLU A 283 20.01 29.53 34.95
N GLU A 284 20.53 29.19 36.13
CA GLU A 284 19.71 28.93 37.36
C GLU A 284 19.04 30.24 37.85
N PRO A 285 17.82 30.24 38.32
CA PRO A 285 17.22 31.36 39.00
C PRO A 285 17.57 31.30 40.51
N GLN A 286 18.19 32.34 41.01
CA GLN A 286 18.33 32.59 42.44
C GLN A 286 17.02 33.09 43.07
N PRO A 287 16.75 32.77 44.36
CA PRO A 287 15.50 33.07 45.02
C PRO A 287 15.53 34.47 45.66
N ALA A 288 14.43 35.21 45.56
CA ALA A 288 14.18 36.44 46.33
C ALA A 288 13.11 36.18 47.40
N GLU A 289 13.49 36.46 48.63
CA GLU A 289 12.69 36.42 49.82
C GLU A 289 11.74 37.64 49.97
N PRO A 290 10.75 37.58 50.88
CA PRO A 290 9.60 38.44 50.90
C PRO A 290 9.79 39.67 51.82
N GLN A 291 9.08 40.76 51.54
CA GLN A 291 8.82 41.82 52.54
C GLN A 291 7.34 42.12 52.70
N SER A 292 6.97 42.10 53.95
CA SER A 292 5.68 42.41 54.56
C SER A 292 5.37 43.89 54.52
N GLU A 293 4.13 44.30 54.52
CA GLU A 293 3.43 45.12 55.52
C GLU A 293 2.07 45.62 54.99
N GLY A 294 0.98 45.36 55.74
CA GLY A 294 -0.27 46.08 55.62
C GLY A 294 -0.27 47.24 56.68
N PRO A 295 -1.36 47.81 57.07
CA PRO A 295 -2.74 47.75 56.66
C PRO A 295 -3.42 49.12 56.49
N ALA A 296 -4.62 49.25 56.01
CA ALA A 296 -5.76 50.03 56.66
C ALA A 296 -6.95 50.23 55.73
N ALA A 297 -8.09 50.02 56.38
CA ALA A 297 -9.44 50.16 55.97
C ALA A 297 -9.86 51.50 55.35
N VAL A 298 -10.93 51.47 54.56
CA VAL A 298 -12.20 52.14 54.77
C VAL A 298 -13.16 51.94 53.58
N THR A 299 -14.32 51.38 53.92
CA THR A 299 -15.65 51.45 53.27
C THR A 299 -15.91 52.42 52.14
N GLU A 300 -16.58 51.99 51.06
CA GLU A 300 -17.98 52.39 50.77
C GLU A 300 -18.50 51.70 49.49
N GLU A 301 -19.79 51.40 49.55
CA GLU A 301 -20.66 50.79 48.54
C GLU A 301 -20.58 51.49 47.20
N ASN A 302 -20.61 50.70 46.14
CA ASN A 302 -21.61 50.90 45.07
C ASN A 302 -21.80 49.68 44.14
N ASN A 303 -23.06 49.30 44.00
CA ASN A 303 -23.63 48.48 43.03
C ASN A 303 -23.26 48.94 41.60
N GLN A 304 -22.91 48.01 40.69
CA GLN A 304 -23.64 47.84 39.44
C GLN A 304 -22.90 46.87 38.50
N GLU A 305 -23.68 45.93 37.99
CA GLU A 305 -23.48 45.14 36.78
C GLU A 305 -22.19 44.33 36.68
N GLU A 306 -22.23 43.12 37.24
CA GLU A 306 -21.36 42.04 36.78
C GLU A 306 -21.58 41.79 35.32
N SER A 307 -20.53 42.00 34.51
CA SER A 307 -20.52 41.73 33.09
C SER A 307 -20.86 40.24 32.84
N PHE A 308 -21.72 39.95 31.89
CA PHE A 308 -22.10 38.61 31.42
C PHE A 308 -20.90 37.67 31.24
N LEU A 309 -19.72 38.20 30.95
CA LEU A 309 -18.45 37.47 30.83
C LEU A 309 -17.91 36.98 32.19
N ASP A 310 -18.10 37.71 33.26
CA ASP A 310 -17.66 37.31 34.61
C ASP A 310 -18.59 36.26 35.20
N GLN A 311 -19.88 36.34 34.88
CA GLN A 311 -20.85 35.30 35.22
C GLN A 311 -20.57 33.99 34.49
N GLN A 312 -20.15 34.04 33.21
CA GLN A 312 -19.71 32.86 32.47
C GLN A 312 -18.40 32.27 33.00
N ARG A 313 -17.47 33.11 33.47
CA ARG A 313 -16.23 32.65 34.11
C ARG A 313 -16.51 31.95 35.45
N ARG A 314 -17.40 32.49 36.27
CA ARG A 314 -17.80 31.83 37.51
C ARG A 314 -18.46 30.47 37.26
N LEU A 315 -19.44 30.42 36.36
CA LEU A 315 -20.10 29.17 35.97
C LEU A 315 -19.15 28.12 35.40
N ARG A 316 -18.11 28.58 34.69
CA ARG A 316 -17.09 27.67 34.13
C ARG A 316 -16.15 27.13 35.22
N ASN A 317 -15.80 27.97 36.21
CA ASN A 317 -14.97 27.54 37.32
C ASN A 317 -15.74 26.62 38.28
N GLU A 318 -17.02 26.94 38.58
CA GLU A 318 -17.89 26.07 39.38
C GLU A 318 -18.13 24.70 38.72
N ARG A 319 -18.22 24.67 37.37
CA ARG A 319 -18.33 23.41 36.62
C ARG A 319 -17.04 22.62 36.66
N ALA A 320 -15.89 23.27 36.57
CA ALA A 320 -14.58 22.62 36.65
C ALA A 320 -14.30 22.08 38.06
N GLU A 321 -14.74 22.80 39.11
CA GLU A 321 -14.66 22.34 40.50
C GLU A 321 -15.66 21.20 40.82
N ALA A 322 -16.84 21.22 40.21
CA ALA A 322 -17.80 20.11 40.29
C ALA A 322 -17.30 18.85 39.62
N GLU A 323 -16.72 18.96 38.40
CA GLU A 323 -16.11 17.84 37.68
C GLU A 323 -14.85 17.30 38.39
N ALA A 324 -14.08 18.17 39.07
CA ALA A 324 -12.95 17.73 39.87
C ALA A 324 -13.39 16.95 41.11
N LYS A 325 -14.45 17.44 41.82
CA LYS A 325 -15.04 16.75 42.97
C LYS A 325 -15.74 15.45 42.58
N GLU A 326 -16.34 15.38 41.40
CA GLU A 326 -16.97 14.16 40.91
C GLU A 326 -15.92 13.10 40.51
N LYS A 327 -14.77 13.54 39.96
CA LYS A 327 -13.63 12.64 39.71
C LYS A 327 -12.98 12.15 40.99
N GLU A 328 -12.83 13.02 42.01
CA GLU A 328 -12.27 12.65 43.31
C GLU A 328 -13.24 11.70 44.07
N ALA A 329 -14.55 11.93 43.98
CA ALA A 329 -15.57 11.03 44.52
C ALA A 329 -15.63 9.67 43.76
N ALA A 330 -15.42 9.67 42.42
CA ALA A 330 -15.34 8.45 41.63
C ALA A 330 -14.05 7.66 41.91
N GLU A 331 -12.95 8.33 42.19
CA GLU A 331 -11.68 7.72 42.58
C GLU A 331 -11.75 7.14 44.02
N LEU A 332 -12.41 7.84 44.93
CA LEU A 332 -12.71 7.33 46.30
C LEU A 332 -13.72 6.18 46.31
N ALA A 333 -14.71 6.21 45.38
CA ALA A 333 -15.68 5.11 45.25
C ALA A 333 -15.07 3.85 44.61
N SER A 334 -14.02 4.00 43.78
CA SER A 334 -13.32 2.86 43.18
C SER A 334 -12.37 2.14 44.16
N HIS A 335 -12.10 2.74 45.32
CA HIS A 335 -11.23 2.16 46.36
C HIS A 335 -12.00 1.44 47.46
N HIS A 336 -13.34 1.37 47.41
CA HIS A 336 -14.18 0.73 48.46
C HIS A 336 -15.14 -0.34 47.93
N ILE A 337 -14.66 -1.20 47.04
CA ILE A 337 -15.28 -2.52 46.83
C ILE A 337 -14.20 -3.57 47.10
N GLY A 338 -13.84 -3.68 48.35
CA GLY A 338 -13.14 -4.83 48.87
C GLY A 338 -14.13 -5.99 48.99
N MET A 339 -14.05 -6.97 48.11
CA MET A 339 -14.67 -8.24 48.33
C MET A 339 -13.71 -9.06 49.19
N ASP A 340 -13.98 -9.13 50.52
CA ASP A 340 -13.33 -10.06 51.39
C ASP A 340 -13.76 -11.49 51.03
N ILE A 341 -12.93 -12.20 50.33
CA ILE A 341 -13.03 -13.65 50.18
C ILE A 341 -12.26 -14.24 51.36
N ALA A 342 -12.98 -14.58 52.41
CA ALA A 342 -12.46 -15.41 53.49
C ALA A 342 -12.20 -16.80 52.95
N VAL A 343 -10.93 -17.15 52.71
CA VAL A 343 -10.52 -18.54 52.49
C VAL A 343 -10.41 -19.24 53.84
N ALA A 344 -11.25 -20.25 54.07
CA ALA A 344 -11.17 -21.09 55.20
C ALA A 344 -9.77 -21.72 55.34
N ALA A 345 -9.14 -21.56 56.48
CA ALA A 345 -7.84 -22.11 56.80
C ALA A 345 -7.93 -23.63 56.78
N SER A 346 -7.14 -24.27 55.92
CA SER A 346 -6.84 -25.70 56.01
C SER A 346 -5.57 -25.89 56.82
N GLU A 347 -5.64 -26.91 57.68
CA GLU A 347 -4.66 -27.27 58.69
C GLU A 347 -3.22 -27.39 58.17
N GLU A 348 -2.30 -26.87 58.98
CA GLU A 348 -0.86 -27.00 58.81
C GLU A 348 -0.39 -28.44 58.83
N GLN A 349 0.23 -28.92 57.74
CA GLN A 349 1.09 -30.08 57.78
C GLN A 349 2.55 -29.63 57.86
N ALA A 350 3.25 -30.26 58.79
CA ALA A 350 4.61 -29.99 59.18
C ALA A 350 5.62 -29.91 58.02
N THR A 351 6.28 -28.76 57.92
CA THR A 351 7.37 -28.44 57.01
C THR A 351 8.62 -29.24 57.37
N ARG A 352 9.09 -30.05 56.42
CA ARG A 352 10.49 -30.42 56.32
C ARG A 352 11.27 -29.28 55.74
N ASN A 353 12.30 -28.84 56.45
CA ASN A 353 13.24 -27.85 56.06
C ASN A 353 13.91 -28.24 54.73
N THR A 354 13.57 -27.59 53.63
CA THR A 354 14.41 -27.43 52.44
C THR A 354 14.74 -25.94 52.35
N VAL A 355 15.92 -25.65 52.77
CA VAL A 355 16.56 -24.34 52.66
C VAL A 355 16.78 -24.09 51.13
N ASN A 356 16.41 -22.91 50.66
CA ASN A 356 16.86 -22.25 49.47
C ASN A 356 16.10 -22.33 48.13
N ASP A 357 14.96 -23.00 47.99
CA ASP A 357 14.22 -22.91 46.71
C ASP A 357 13.32 -21.66 46.59
N THR A 358 12.98 -21.02 47.70
CA THR A 358 12.04 -19.86 47.72
C THR A 358 12.72 -18.53 47.38
N GLU A 359 14.04 -18.40 47.62
CA GLU A 359 14.79 -17.21 47.17
C GLU A 359 15.10 -17.23 45.69
N LEU A 360 15.31 -18.38 45.06
CA LEU A 360 15.49 -18.58 43.64
C LEU A 360 14.18 -18.31 42.86
N LEU A 361 13.02 -18.60 43.44
CA LEU A 361 11.71 -18.36 42.84
C LEU A 361 11.31 -16.88 42.84
N ASN A 362 11.91 -16.04 43.65
CA ASN A 362 11.61 -14.59 43.74
C ASN A 362 12.54 -13.72 42.88
N THR A 363 13.62 -14.27 42.35
CA THR A 363 14.48 -13.52 41.44
C THR A 363 13.95 -13.62 40.02
N PRO A 364 13.67 -12.49 39.30
CA PRO A 364 13.22 -12.53 37.91
C PRO A 364 14.17 -13.31 37.03
N ILE A 365 13.67 -14.16 36.13
CA ILE A 365 14.49 -14.87 35.15
C ILE A 365 15.23 -13.84 34.31
N ASN A 366 16.56 -13.96 34.20
CA ASN A 366 17.34 -13.10 33.31
C ASN A 366 17.23 -13.63 31.86
N PRO A 367 16.55 -12.91 30.94
CA PRO A 367 16.41 -13.38 29.56
C PRO A 367 17.73 -13.47 28.79
N LYS A 368 18.83 -12.93 29.33
CA LYS A 368 20.17 -12.96 28.73
C LYS A 368 20.96 -14.23 29.04
N GLU A 369 20.45 -15.08 29.92
CA GLU A 369 21.08 -16.36 30.18
C GLU A 369 20.93 -17.31 29.00
N PRO A 370 21.97 -18.14 28.73
CA PRO A 370 23.23 -18.31 29.44
C PRO A 370 24.30 -17.28 29.08
N PHE A 371 24.06 -16.37 28.14
CA PHE A 371 25.07 -15.49 27.57
C PHE A 371 25.15 -14.12 28.26
N THR A 372 25.09 -14.05 29.56
CA THR A 372 25.11 -12.81 30.38
C THR A 372 26.38 -11.98 30.20
N ARG A 373 27.46 -12.57 29.69
CA ARG A 373 28.76 -11.91 29.44
C ARG A 373 28.82 -11.21 28.08
N TYR A 374 27.79 -11.35 27.23
CA TYR A 374 27.72 -10.68 25.97
C TYR A 374 27.72 -9.16 26.18
N LYS A 375 28.59 -8.46 25.45
CA LYS A 375 28.71 -7.00 25.47
C LYS A 375 28.18 -6.43 24.14
N TYR A 376 27.36 -5.40 24.24
CA TYR A 376 26.90 -4.70 23.05
C TYR A 376 28.06 -4.08 22.28
N PRO A 377 27.97 -3.96 20.94
CA PRO A 377 28.99 -3.28 20.15
C PRO A 377 29.22 -1.85 20.65
N THR A 378 30.50 -1.44 20.68
CA THR A 378 30.90 -0.10 21.11
C THR A 378 30.89 0.88 19.95
N LEU A 379 30.74 2.17 20.23
CA LEU A 379 30.73 3.20 19.20
C LEU A 379 32.05 3.37 18.47
N ASP A 380 33.17 2.90 19.06
CA ASP A 380 34.49 2.95 18.45
C ASP A 380 34.63 2.05 17.21
N LEU A 381 33.78 1.08 17.05
CA LEU A 381 33.70 0.24 15.84
C LEU A 381 33.20 1.02 14.61
N LEU A 382 32.51 2.12 14.84
CA LEU A 382 31.98 3.01 13.81
C LEU A 382 32.99 4.13 13.49
N LYS A 383 32.96 4.59 12.25
CA LYS A 383 33.81 5.68 11.79
C LYS A 383 33.23 7.02 12.23
N LYS A 384 34.06 7.83 12.87
CA LYS A 384 33.74 9.22 13.15
C LYS A 384 34.00 10.03 11.89
N TYR A 385 32.99 10.63 11.35
CA TYR A 385 33.10 11.63 10.30
C TYR A 385 33.27 12.97 11.00
N GLU A 386 34.18 13.81 10.51
CA GLU A 386 34.29 15.16 11.01
C GLU A 386 32.96 15.87 10.81
N ASP A 387 32.27 16.05 11.93
CA ASP A 387 31.09 16.92 11.96
C ASP A 387 31.67 18.34 11.87
N ASN A 388 31.83 18.85 10.65
CA ASN A 388 32.29 20.21 10.39
C ASN A 388 31.27 21.22 10.89
N GLY A 389 30.63 20.92 12.07
CA GLY A 389 29.54 21.67 12.71
C GLY A 389 28.70 22.40 11.67
N ALA A 390 27.47 22.63 11.78
CA ALA A 390 26.70 23.30 10.74
C ALA A 390 27.43 24.55 10.24
N TYR A 391 28.37 24.36 9.28
CA TYR A 391 28.97 25.50 8.58
C TYR A 391 27.86 26.05 7.73
N ILE A 392 27.12 26.96 8.34
CA ILE A 392 26.09 27.71 7.64
C ILE A 392 26.86 28.66 6.72
N ASP A 393 26.89 28.31 5.46
CA ASP A 393 27.38 29.24 4.44
C ASP A 393 26.31 30.32 4.28
N GLU A 394 26.44 31.39 5.07
CA GLU A 394 25.50 32.50 5.07
C GLU A 394 25.40 33.15 3.70
N GLU A 395 26.49 33.22 2.95
CA GLU A 395 26.54 33.77 1.59
C GLU A 395 25.67 32.90 0.64
N GLU A 396 25.78 31.56 0.73
CA GLU A 396 24.93 30.65 -0.04
C GLU A 396 23.45 30.86 0.31
N GLN A 397 23.12 30.96 1.61
CA GLN A 397 21.73 31.11 2.04
C GLN A 397 21.12 32.44 1.57
N ILE A 398 21.87 33.54 1.64
CA ILE A 398 21.45 34.85 1.16
C ILE A 398 21.31 34.86 -0.36
N ALA A 399 22.24 34.25 -1.10
CA ALA A 399 22.15 34.13 -2.54
C ALA A 399 20.91 33.32 -2.98
N ASN A 400 20.67 32.17 -2.35
CA ASN A 400 19.51 31.33 -2.65
C ASN A 400 18.19 32.04 -2.32
N LYS A 401 18.13 32.76 -1.16
CA LYS A 401 16.97 33.59 -0.80
C LYS A 401 16.67 34.61 -1.89
N ASN A 402 17.68 35.38 -2.31
CA ASN A 402 17.49 36.43 -3.29
C ASN A 402 17.01 35.89 -4.63
N ARG A 403 17.57 34.76 -5.11
CA ARG A 403 17.12 34.08 -6.33
C ARG A 403 15.68 33.58 -6.22
N ILE A 404 15.29 33.00 -5.06
CA ILE A 404 13.89 32.57 -4.85
C ILE A 404 12.91 33.75 -4.91
N ILE A 405 13.28 34.88 -4.26
CA ILE A 405 12.44 36.09 -4.26
C ILE A 405 12.35 36.67 -5.68
N GLU A 406 13.45 36.75 -6.40
CA GLU A 406 13.52 37.24 -7.78
C GLU A 406 12.64 36.41 -8.72
N VAL A 407 12.82 35.09 -8.74
CA VAL A 407 12.01 34.20 -9.61
C VAL A 407 10.53 34.34 -9.29
N LEU A 408 10.17 34.25 -8.01
CA LEU A 408 8.76 34.37 -7.62
C LEU A 408 8.20 35.77 -7.95
N GLY A 409 8.99 36.82 -7.80
CA GLY A 409 8.65 38.21 -8.16
C GLY A 409 8.41 38.36 -9.66
N ASN A 410 9.30 37.81 -10.50
CA ASN A 410 9.19 37.85 -11.98
C ASN A 410 7.89 37.19 -12.47
N PHE A 411 7.41 36.16 -11.77
CA PHE A 411 6.11 35.53 -12.06
C PHE A 411 4.93 36.16 -11.31
N GLY A 412 5.12 37.36 -10.70
CA GLY A 412 4.05 38.10 -10.00
C GLY A 412 3.54 37.37 -8.74
N VAL A 413 4.44 36.73 -7.99
CA VAL A 413 4.20 36.16 -6.69
C VAL A 413 4.94 36.97 -5.65
N GLN A 414 4.22 37.79 -4.89
CA GLN A 414 4.79 38.57 -3.79
C GLN A 414 4.89 37.76 -2.53
N ILE A 415 6.02 37.89 -1.80
CA ILE A 415 6.31 37.18 -0.55
C ILE A 415 6.27 38.19 0.60
N LYS A 416 5.62 37.84 1.73
CA LYS A 416 5.62 38.64 2.96
C LYS A 416 6.89 38.40 3.79
N THR A 417 7.22 37.12 4.01
CA THR A 417 8.35 36.69 4.82
C THR A 417 9.01 35.44 4.22
N ILE A 418 10.30 35.30 4.44
CA ILE A 418 11.06 34.08 4.11
C ILE A 418 11.97 33.73 5.29
N ARG A 419 11.96 32.45 5.70
CA ARG A 419 12.79 31.90 6.76
C ARG A 419 13.54 30.69 6.26
N ALA A 420 14.84 30.60 6.50
CA ALA A 420 15.64 29.44 6.16
C ALA A 420 15.88 28.56 7.39
N THR A 421 15.74 27.24 7.23
CA THR A 421 16.15 26.23 8.21
C THR A 421 17.15 25.31 7.53
N VAL A 422 18.41 25.37 7.97
CA VAL A 422 19.51 24.60 7.37
C VAL A 422 19.55 23.22 7.99
N GLY A 423 19.40 22.20 7.15
CA GLY A 423 19.52 20.79 7.52
C GLY A 423 20.83 20.17 7.04
N PRO A 424 21.05 18.86 7.28
CA PRO A 424 22.32 18.21 6.95
C PRO A 424 22.59 18.14 5.45
N THR A 425 21.59 17.97 4.62
CA THR A 425 21.72 17.81 3.17
C THR A 425 20.88 18.79 2.36
N ILE A 426 19.87 19.38 2.98
CA ILE A 426 18.98 20.34 2.35
C ILE A 426 18.69 21.51 3.29
N THR A 427 18.36 22.66 2.72
CA THR A 427 17.83 23.83 3.43
C THR A 427 16.34 23.99 3.09
N LEU A 428 15.50 24.15 4.11
CA LEU A 428 14.09 24.45 3.97
C LEU A 428 13.87 25.96 4.02
N TYR A 429 13.42 26.56 2.92
CA TYR A 429 12.94 27.94 2.87
C TYR A 429 11.43 27.98 3.08
N GLU A 430 11.00 28.41 4.27
CA GLU A 430 9.59 28.66 4.59
C GLU A 430 9.20 30.05 4.12
N ILE A 431 8.29 30.12 3.16
CA ILE A 431 7.81 31.38 2.61
C ILE A 431 6.34 31.60 2.99
N GLN A 432 6.01 32.84 3.30
CA GLN A 432 4.63 33.29 3.47
C GLN A 432 4.26 34.16 2.27
N PRO A 433 3.38 33.68 1.38
CA PRO A 433 2.95 34.47 0.25
C PRO A 433 2.06 35.64 0.69
N ALA A 434 1.99 36.69 -0.14
CA ALA A 434 1.04 37.77 0.06
C ALA A 434 -0.41 37.30 -0.10
N GLU A 435 -1.37 38.07 0.41
CA GLU A 435 -2.79 37.77 0.29
C GLU A 435 -3.24 37.75 -1.18
N GLY A 436 -4.08 36.76 -1.51
CA GLY A 436 -4.58 36.58 -2.87
C GLY A 436 -3.70 35.73 -3.80
N VAL A 437 -2.49 35.32 -3.36
CA VAL A 437 -1.63 34.42 -4.14
C VAL A 437 -2.15 32.98 -4.04
N ARG A 438 -2.44 32.37 -5.19
CA ARG A 438 -2.85 30.96 -5.24
C ARG A 438 -1.64 30.03 -5.05
N ILE A 439 -1.74 29.06 -4.14
CA ILE A 439 -0.71 28.05 -3.86
C ILE A 439 -0.28 27.30 -5.11
N SER A 440 -1.22 26.95 -6.00
CA SER A 440 -0.94 26.26 -7.25
C SER A 440 0.02 27.02 -8.17
N LYS A 441 -0.01 28.39 -8.13
CA LYS A 441 0.90 29.21 -8.92
C LYS A 441 2.35 29.00 -8.48
N ILE A 442 2.61 28.96 -7.18
CA ILE A 442 3.95 28.72 -6.62
C ILE A 442 4.41 27.28 -6.92
N LYS A 443 3.51 26.30 -6.75
CA LYS A 443 3.83 24.90 -6.99
C LYS A 443 4.23 24.61 -8.45
N ASN A 444 3.63 25.32 -9.40
CA ASN A 444 3.94 25.14 -10.82
C ASN A 444 5.27 25.80 -11.24
N LEU A 445 5.87 26.63 -10.39
CA LEU A 445 7.18 27.27 -10.61
C LEU A 445 8.35 26.44 -10.05
N GLU A 446 8.13 25.18 -9.71
CA GLU A 446 9.14 24.28 -9.13
C GLU A 446 10.36 24.15 -10.05
N ASP A 447 10.13 23.89 -11.34
CA ASP A 447 11.19 23.72 -12.32
C ASP A 447 11.95 25.07 -12.60
N ASP A 448 11.24 26.19 -12.63
CA ASP A 448 11.81 27.52 -12.82
C ASP A 448 12.71 27.92 -11.65
N ILE A 449 12.26 27.64 -10.42
CA ILE A 449 13.06 27.89 -9.21
C ILE A 449 14.30 26.97 -9.19
N ALA A 450 14.13 25.67 -9.54
CA ALA A 450 15.22 24.72 -9.61
C ALA A 450 16.31 25.16 -10.61
N LEU A 451 15.89 25.63 -11.78
CA LEU A 451 16.77 26.15 -12.83
C LEU A 451 17.54 27.38 -12.33
N SER A 452 16.85 28.36 -11.73
CA SER A 452 17.48 29.58 -11.23
C SER A 452 18.50 29.32 -10.14
N LEU A 453 18.23 28.33 -9.26
CA LEU A 453 19.13 27.91 -8.19
C LEU A 453 20.25 26.99 -8.69
N ALA A 454 20.24 26.59 -9.96
CA ALA A 454 21.13 25.56 -10.52
C ALA A 454 21.14 24.26 -9.66
N ALA A 455 20.00 23.94 -9.04
CA ALA A 455 19.87 22.80 -8.15
C ALA A 455 19.45 21.54 -8.92
N LEU A 456 20.00 20.37 -8.52
CA LEU A 456 19.70 19.08 -9.15
C LEU A 456 18.23 18.61 -8.95
N GLY A 457 17.46 19.35 -8.18
CA GLY A 457 16.04 19.13 -7.90
C GLY A 457 15.67 19.87 -6.62
N ILE A 458 14.52 20.50 -6.62
CA ILE A 458 13.91 21.07 -5.43
C ILE A 458 12.60 20.35 -5.16
N ARG A 459 12.02 20.57 -3.99
CA ARG A 459 10.69 20.04 -3.68
C ARG A 459 9.87 21.11 -2.99
N ILE A 460 8.65 21.34 -3.44
CA ILE A 460 7.74 22.33 -2.85
C ILE A 460 6.68 21.63 -2.01
N ILE A 461 6.66 21.95 -0.71
CA ILE A 461 5.63 21.52 0.25
C ILE A 461 4.63 22.66 0.39
N ALA A 462 3.45 22.50 -0.15
CA ALA A 462 2.46 23.56 -0.18
C ALA A 462 1.04 23.06 0.10
N PRO A 463 0.45 23.43 1.27
CA PRO A 463 1.06 24.12 2.41
C PRO A 463 1.89 23.22 3.30
N ILE A 464 2.74 23.81 4.19
CA ILE A 464 3.36 23.06 5.28
C ILE A 464 2.28 22.70 6.30
N PRO A 465 2.14 21.43 6.68
CA PRO A 465 1.14 21.00 7.66
C PRO A 465 1.24 21.75 8.98
N GLY A 466 0.10 22.26 9.47
CA GLY A 466 0.04 23.02 10.72
C GLY A 466 0.62 24.43 10.67
N LYS A 467 1.20 24.86 9.53
CA LYS A 467 1.73 26.21 9.30
C LYS A 467 1.04 26.83 8.07
N GLY A 468 0.73 28.09 8.12
CA GLY A 468 0.19 28.86 6.97
C GLY A 468 1.25 29.23 5.92
N THR A 469 2.35 28.49 5.82
CA THR A 469 3.52 28.78 4.98
C THR A 469 3.71 27.69 3.92
N ILE A 470 4.49 28.02 2.91
CA ILE A 470 4.94 27.12 1.86
C ILE A 470 6.41 26.83 2.06
N GLY A 471 6.82 25.57 1.99
CA GLY A 471 8.21 25.16 2.09
C GLY A 471 8.83 24.90 0.72
N ILE A 472 10.02 25.43 0.48
CA ILE A 472 10.87 25.12 -0.66
C ILE A 472 12.12 24.43 -0.11
N GLU A 473 12.30 23.15 -0.40
CA GLU A 473 13.46 22.37 -0.01
C GLU A 473 14.51 22.45 -1.11
N VAL A 474 15.66 23.02 -0.78
CA VAL A 474 16.79 23.24 -1.71
C VAL A 474 17.99 22.42 -1.24
N PRO A 475 18.66 21.65 -2.13
CA PRO A 475 19.89 20.94 -1.79
C PRO A 475 21.01 21.89 -1.38
N ASN A 476 21.75 21.58 -0.32
CA ASN A 476 22.94 22.31 0.06
C ASN A 476 24.09 22.04 -0.93
N ALA A 477 24.88 23.03 -1.26
CA ALA A 477 26.05 22.86 -2.13
C ALA A 477 27.06 21.87 -1.53
N LYS A 478 27.23 21.90 -0.20
CA LYS A 478 28.02 20.94 0.56
C LYS A 478 27.10 20.17 1.50
N ALA A 479 26.73 18.94 1.12
CA ALA A 479 25.94 18.06 1.96
C ALA A 479 26.81 17.39 3.05
N ASN A 480 26.36 17.42 4.30
CA ASN A 480 27.02 16.74 5.40
C ASN A 480 26.59 15.26 5.46
N ILE A 481 27.55 14.37 5.74
CA ILE A 481 27.27 12.95 5.94
C ILE A 481 26.66 12.76 7.32
N VAL A 482 25.47 12.17 7.38
CA VAL A 482 24.85 11.75 8.64
C VAL A 482 25.42 10.39 9.02
N SER A 483 26.41 10.36 9.91
CA SER A 483 27.07 9.12 10.33
C SER A 483 26.16 8.28 11.25
N MET A 484 26.27 6.95 11.15
CA MET A 484 25.58 6.04 12.08
C MET A 484 26.06 6.25 13.51
N GLU A 485 27.36 6.55 13.70
CA GLU A 485 27.92 6.87 15.02
C GLU A 485 27.19 8.04 15.67
N SER A 486 26.98 9.17 14.96
CA SER A 486 26.32 10.35 15.51
C SER A 486 24.87 10.08 15.92
N ILE A 487 24.20 9.16 15.23
CA ILE A 487 22.81 8.79 15.54
C ILE A 487 22.75 7.89 16.76
N LEU A 488 23.58 6.84 16.80
CA LEU A 488 23.61 5.89 17.92
C LEU A 488 24.15 6.54 19.21
N ASN A 489 25.04 7.52 19.10
CA ASN A 489 25.57 8.30 20.24
C ASN A 489 24.57 9.30 20.80
N SER A 490 23.48 9.59 20.08
CA SER A 490 22.47 10.56 20.53
C SER A 490 21.78 10.14 21.83
N LYS A 491 21.49 11.11 22.70
CA LYS A 491 20.71 10.87 23.93
C LYS A 491 19.38 10.18 23.63
N LYS A 492 18.71 10.57 22.53
CA LYS A 492 17.43 10.01 22.11
C LYS A 492 17.50 8.49 21.84
N PHE A 493 18.61 8.01 21.24
CA PHE A 493 18.82 6.59 21.00
C PHE A 493 19.28 5.86 22.27
N GLN A 494 20.19 6.44 23.04
CA GLN A 494 20.73 5.80 24.23
C GLN A 494 19.68 5.59 25.33
N GLU A 495 18.79 6.55 25.54
CA GLU A 495 17.76 6.52 26.58
C GLU A 495 16.40 5.96 26.11
N THR A 496 16.31 5.48 24.86
CA THR A 496 15.03 5.00 24.32
C THR A 496 14.49 3.79 25.06
N LYS A 497 13.16 3.79 25.29
CA LYS A 497 12.38 2.68 25.86
C LYS A 497 11.65 1.86 24.80
N MET A 498 11.99 2.07 23.49
CA MET A 498 11.39 1.32 22.39
C MET A 498 11.81 -0.15 22.45
N GLU A 499 10.88 -1.04 22.07
CA GLU A 499 11.17 -2.48 22.05
C GLU A 499 12.15 -2.85 20.93
N LEU A 500 11.92 -2.36 19.71
CA LEU A 500 12.79 -2.57 18.55
C LEU A 500 13.14 -1.22 17.93
N PRO A 501 14.07 -0.46 18.54
CA PRO A 501 14.44 0.86 18.06
C PRO A 501 15.23 0.77 16.76
N VAL A 502 14.72 1.38 15.72
CA VAL A 502 15.37 1.54 14.43
C VAL A 502 15.70 3.01 14.23
N ALA A 503 16.96 3.34 14.23
CA ALA A 503 17.47 4.69 13.99
C ALA A 503 17.69 4.88 12.49
N LEU A 504 16.82 5.66 11.84
CA LEU A 504 16.82 5.81 10.39
C LEU A 504 17.75 6.94 9.90
N GLY A 505 17.97 7.99 10.70
CA GLY A 505 18.78 9.12 10.29
C GLY A 505 18.43 10.44 10.97
N LYS A 506 18.58 11.56 10.27
CA LYS A 506 18.23 12.90 10.76
C LYS A 506 17.18 13.55 9.86
N THR A 507 16.26 14.29 10.49
CA THR A 507 15.28 15.13 9.81
C THR A 507 15.92 16.39 9.21
N ILE A 508 15.13 17.19 8.50
CA ILE A 508 15.54 18.50 7.99
C ILE A 508 15.95 19.46 9.14
N THR A 509 15.33 19.32 10.31
CA THR A 509 15.65 20.09 11.52
C THR A 509 16.86 19.56 12.29
N ASN A 510 17.62 18.65 11.68
CA ASN A 510 18.80 17.99 12.28
C ASN A 510 18.50 17.11 13.51
N GLU A 511 17.22 16.77 13.74
CA GLU A 511 16.83 15.89 14.83
C GLU A 511 16.97 14.43 14.44
N VAL A 512 17.42 13.59 15.38
CA VAL A 512 17.49 12.15 15.19
C VAL A 512 16.09 11.57 14.99
N PHE A 513 15.89 10.91 13.85
CA PHE A 513 14.64 10.24 13.49
C PHE A 513 14.77 8.74 13.72
N MET A 514 13.90 8.21 14.57
CA MET A 514 13.89 6.79 14.91
C MET A 514 12.45 6.30 15.10
N VAL A 515 12.25 5.05 14.80
CA VAL A 515 10.94 4.37 14.86
C VAL A 515 11.04 3.08 15.66
N ASP A 516 9.93 2.67 16.26
CA ASP A 516 9.81 1.39 16.96
C ASP A 516 9.18 0.36 16.02
N LEU A 517 9.97 -0.61 15.55
CA LEU A 517 9.48 -1.64 14.64
C LEU A 517 8.39 -2.52 15.29
N ALA A 518 8.40 -2.66 16.62
CA ALA A 518 7.33 -3.37 17.32
C ALA A 518 5.97 -2.66 17.24
N LYS A 519 5.97 -1.31 17.11
CA LYS A 519 4.75 -0.52 16.90
C LYS A 519 4.34 -0.44 15.44
N ILE A 520 5.33 -0.41 14.52
CA ILE A 520 5.15 -0.42 13.08
C ILE A 520 5.61 -1.79 12.59
N PRO A 521 4.71 -2.79 12.60
CA PRO A 521 5.12 -4.19 12.57
C PRO A 521 5.83 -4.59 11.28
N HIS A 522 5.51 -3.94 10.17
CA HIS A 522 6.04 -4.28 8.86
C HIS A 522 6.40 -3.01 8.10
N LEU A 523 7.52 -3.07 7.38
CA LEU A 523 8.11 -1.94 6.69
C LEU A 523 8.37 -2.29 5.23
N LEU A 524 7.87 -1.46 4.33
CA LEU A 524 8.18 -1.50 2.91
C LEU A 524 9.28 -0.49 2.60
N VAL A 525 10.37 -0.92 1.98
CA VAL A 525 11.50 -0.07 1.59
C VAL A 525 11.68 -0.15 0.08
N ALA A 526 11.64 0.98 -0.62
CA ALA A 526 11.85 0.98 -2.05
C ALA A 526 12.73 2.15 -2.51
N GLY A 527 13.42 1.97 -3.63
CA GLY A 527 14.28 3.02 -4.20
C GLY A 527 15.07 2.50 -5.39
N ALA A 528 15.48 3.40 -6.28
CA ALA A 528 16.30 3.04 -7.42
C ALA A 528 17.71 2.58 -6.99
N THR A 529 18.37 1.84 -7.86
CA THR A 529 19.73 1.32 -7.62
C THR A 529 20.71 2.47 -7.29
N GLY A 530 21.53 2.29 -6.25
CA GLY A 530 22.54 3.27 -5.82
C GLY A 530 21.96 4.49 -5.07
N GLN A 531 20.67 4.53 -4.74
CA GLN A 531 20.04 5.68 -4.08
C GLN A 531 20.00 5.58 -2.54
N GLY A 532 20.52 4.49 -1.96
CA GLY A 532 20.67 4.33 -0.51
C GLY A 532 19.85 3.22 0.13
N LYS A 533 19.10 2.39 -0.65
CA LYS A 533 18.30 1.27 -0.14
C LYS A 533 19.11 0.33 0.75
N SER A 534 20.26 -0.16 0.27
CA SER A 534 21.14 -1.09 1.00
C SER A 534 21.72 -0.46 2.25
N VAL A 535 22.15 0.82 2.16
CA VAL A 535 22.61 1.60 3.33
C VAL A 535 21.48 1.72 4.36
N GLY A 536 20.25 1.96 3.93
CA GLY A 536 19.08 2.02 4.83
C GLY A 536 18.79 0.69 5.53
N LEU A 537 18.89 -0.44 4.82
CA LEU A 537 18.74 -1.77 5.43
C LEU A 537 19.86 -2.05 6.43
N ASN A 538 21.09 -1.69 6.09
CA ASN A 538 22.25 -1.82 6.98
C ASN A 538 22.11 -0.93 8.23
N ALA A 539 21.60 0.30 8.09
CA ALA A 539 21.32 1.18 9.24
C ALA A 539 20.25 0.59 10.17
N ILE A 540 19.23 -0.05 9.61
CA ILE A 540 18.20 -0.76 10.39
C ILE A 540 18.82 -1.91 11.18
N ILE A 541 19.57 -2.80 10.51
CA ILE A 541 20.22 -3.96 11.15
C ILE A 541 21.18 -3.49 12.23
N THR A 542 22.07 -2.53 11.92
CA THR A 542 23.03 -1.98 12.87
C THR A 542 22.33 -1.40 14.12
N SER A 543 21.23 -0.64 13.93
CA SER A 543 20.47 -0.12 15.07
C SER A 543 19.98 -1.21 16.01
N LEU A 544 19.50 -2.32 15.46
CA LEU A 544 19.00 -3.46 16.23
C LEU A 544 20.14 -4.19 16.95
N LEU A 545 21.28 -4.40 16.29
CA LEU A 545 22.47 -5.07 16.87
C LEU A 545 23.08 -4.27 18.05
N TYR A 546 23.03 -2.93 18.00
CA TYR A 546 23.52 -2.07 19.08
C TYR A 546 22.60 -2.04 20.31
N LYS A 547 21.35 -2.48 20.19
CA LYS A 547 20.34 -2.34 21.27
C LYS A 547 19.79 -3.63 21.81
N LYS A 548 19.90 -4.74 21.05
CA LYS A 548 19.30 -6.03 21.41
C LYS A 548 20.34 -7.11 21.68
N HIS A 549 20.02 -7.93 22.66
CA HIS A 549 20.83 -9.11 23.00
C HIS A 549 20.51 -10.27 22.03
N PRO A 550 21.46 -11.19 21.72
CA PRO A 550 21.19 -12.34 20.86
C PRO A 550 19.99 -13.22 21.27
N ASN A 551 19.71 -13.31 22.57
CA ASN A 551 18.53 -14.01 23.07
C ASN A 551 17.21 -13.22 22.94
N GLU A 552 17.28 -11.92 22.71
CA GLU A 552 16.11 -11.06 22.60
C GLU A 552 15.68 -10.82 21.15
N LEU A 553 16.59 -11.02 20.19
CA LEU A 553 16.39 -10.73 18.79
C LEU A 553 17.00 -11.81 17.91
N LYS A 554 16.26 -12.26 16.90
CA LYS A 554 16.73 -13.08 15.81
C LYS A 554 16.40 -12.46 14.47
N LEU A 555 17.27 -12.65 13.48
CA LEU A 555 17.15 -12.15 12.13
C LEU A 555 16.96 -13.31 11.16
N VAL A 556 16.11 -13.13 10.16
CA VAL A 556 16.00 -13.98 8.99
C VAL A 556 16.33 -13.11 7.80
N LEU A 557 17.50 -13.33 7.18
CA LEU A 557 17.98 -12.53 6.07
C LEU A 557 17.82 -13.28 4.75
N ILE A 558 17.11 -12.65 3.81
CA ILE A 558 16.81 -13.20 2.50
C ILE A 558 17.42 -12.30 1.44
N ASP A 559 18.40 -12.82 0.71
CA ASP A 559 19.16 -12.10 -0.31
C ASP A 559 19.28 -12.94 -1.61
N PRO A 560 18.30 -12.85 -2.52
CA PRO A 560 18.32 -13.60 -3.78
C PRO A 560 19.52 -13.28 -4.67
N LYS A 561 20.16 -12.12 -4.46
CA LYS A 561 21.30 -11.66 -5.27
C LYS A 561 22.67 -12.02 -4.70
N LYS A 562 22.75 -12.51 -3.48
CA LYS A 562 23.99 -12.89 -2.77
C LYS A 562 25.00 -11.74 -2.61
N VAL A 563 24.54 -10.49 -2.49
CA VAL A 563 25.44 -9.31 -2.49
C VAL A 563 25.35 -8.53 -1.19
N GLU A 564 24.14 -8.23 -0.72
CA GLU A 564 23.94 -7.22 0.33
C GLU A 564 24.14 -7.76 1.74
N PHE A 565 23.69 -8.99 2.02
CA PHE A 565 23.68 -9.55 3.37
C PHE A 565 24.80 -10.55 3.65
N SER A 566 25.64 -10.92 2.69
CA SER A 566 26.73 -11.87 2.87
C SER A 566 27.69 -11.51 4.03
N VAL A 567 27.87 -10.21 4.29
CA VAL A 567 28.69 -9.69 5.38
C VAL A 567 28.19 -10.13 6.77
N TYR A 568 26.89 -10.43 6.93
CA TYR A 568 26.29 -10.83 8.20
C TYR A 568 26.41 -12.32 8.50
N SER A 569 26.92 -13.14 7.59
CA SER A 569 27.10 -14.59 7.83
C SER A 569 27.93 -14.92 9.08
N ARG A 570 28.87 -14.03 9.44
CA ARG A 570 29.74 -14.18 10.63
C ARG A 570 28.97 -14.16 11.96
N ILE A 571 27.82 -13.52 12.03
CA ILE A 571 27.02 -13.43 13.25
C ILE A 571 25.84 -14.41 13.26
N ALA A 572 25.87 -15.42 12.38
CA ALA A 572 24.78 -16.38 12.22
C ALA A 572 24.38 -17.03 13.54
N ASN A 573 25.32 -17.59 14.26
CA ASN A 573 25.06 -18.29 15.53
C ASN A 573 24.43 -17.37 16.58
N HIS A 574 24.82 -16.10 16.61
CA HIS A 574 24.32 -15.15 17.61
C HIS A 574 22.89 -14.66 17.26
N PHE A 575 22.70 -14.23 16.02
CA PHE A 575 21.52 -13.45 15.67
C PHE A 575 20.62 -14.06 14.58
N MET A 576 21.00 -15.14 13.90
CA MET A 576 20.16 -15.71 12.85
C MET A 576 19.19 -16.75 13.36
N ALA A 577 18.11 -16.94 12.59
CA ALA A 577 17.21 -18.06 12.68
C ALA A 577 17.13 -18.74 11.32
N ALA A 578 17.26 -20.06 11.28
CA ALA A 578 17.29 -20.86 10.05
C ALA A 578 16.53 -22.19 10.25
N VAL A 579 16.17 -22.86 9.17
CA VAL A 579 15.58 -24.20 9.19
C VAL A 579 16.71 -25.22 9.24
N SER A 580 16.52 -26.34 9.94
CA SER A 580 17.54 -27.32 10.40
C SER A 580 18.57 -27.78 9.37
N ASP A 581 18.30 -27.86 8.10
CA ASP A 581 19.23 -28.47 7.11
C ASP A 581 19.97 -27.45 6.25
N GLU A 582 19.99 -26.16 6.64
CA GLU A 582 20.60 -25.13 5.81
C GLU A 582 22.05 -24.86 6.20
N GLU A 583 22.99 -25.19 5.29
CA GLU A 583 24.42 -24.89 5.44
C GLU A 583 24.71 -23.38 5.40
N GLU A 584 23.88 -22.59 4.68
CA GLU A 584 24.07 -21.14 4.54
C GLU A 584 23.06 -20.38 5.42
N PRO A 585 23.54 -19.52 6.35
CA PRO A 585 22.67 -18.78 7.27
C PRO A 585 21.87 -17.65 6.60
N ILE A 586 22.26 -17.28 5.37
CA ILE A 586 21.58 -16.27 4.56
C ILE A 586 20.88 -16.99 3.43
N ILE A 587 19.57 -16.76 3.30
CA ILE A 587 18.74 -17.52 2.38
C ILE A 587 18.80 -16.87 1.00
N THR A 588 19.30 -17.62 0.03
CA THR A 588 19.54 -17.12 -1.34
C THR A 588 18.72 -17.85 -2.39
N ASP A 589 18.32 -19.09 -2.13
CA ASP A 589 17.51 -19.90 -3.03
C ASP A 589 16.01 -19.71 -2.80
N VAL A 590 15.24 -19.57 -3.89
CA VAL A 590 13.80 -19.27 -3.83
C VAL A 590 13.00 -20.38 -3.16
N THR A 591 13.38 -21.65 -3.37
CA THR A 591 12.71 -22.80 -2.75
C THR A 591 12.91 -22.76 -1.24
N LYS A 592 14.14 -22.47 -0.79
CA LYS A 592 14.46 -22.28 0.62
C LYS A 592 13.73 -21.09 1.23
N VAL A 593 13.56 -19.99 0.47
CA VAL A 593 12.75 -18.84 0.90
C VAL A 593 11.31 -19.26 1.17
N VAL A 594 10.67 -19.98 0.25
CA VAL A 594 9.30 -20.49 0.44
C VAL A 594 9.21 -21.40 1.68
N ARG A 595 10.18 -22.32 1.84
CA ARG A 595 10.25 -23.20 3.01
C ARG A 595 10.36 -22.40 4.30
N THR A 596 11.25 -21.41 4.37
CA THR A 596 11.44 -20.58 5.56
C THR A 596 10.22 -19.72 5.88
N LEU A 597 9.56 -19.15 4.87
CA LEU A 597 8.33 -18.37 5.09
C LEU A 597 7.18 -19.23 5.62
N ASN A 598 7.05 -20.46 5.13
CA ASN A 598 6.08 -21.44 5.65
C ASN A 598 6.44 -21.87 7.08
N SER A 599 7.71 -22.11 7.36
CA SER A 599 8.23 -22.38 8.71
C SER A 599 7.88 -21.24 9.70
N LEU A 600 8.05 -19.98 9.28
CA LEU A 600 7.66 -18.82 10.08
C LEU A 600 6.15 -18.75 10.32
N CYS A 601 5.32 -19.22 9.38
CA CYS A 601 3.88 -19.33 9.59
C CYS A 601 3.55 -20.40 10.66
N VAL A 602 4.24 -21.54 10.65
CA VAL A 602 4.08 -22.58 11.69
C VAL A 602 4.54 -22.06 13.05
N LEU A 603 5.69 -21.39 13.11
CA LEU A 603 6.17 -20.76 14.33
C LEU A 603 5.18 -19.70 14.87
N MET A 604 4.61 -18.90 13.98
CA MET A 604 3.60 -17.91 14.33
C MET A 604 2.40 -18.57 15.02
N ASP A 605 1.89 -19.66 14.45
CA ASP A 605 0.74 -20.38 15.01
C ASP A 605 1.09 -21.03 16.38
N SER A 606 2.26 -21.65 16.52
CA SER A 606 2.74 -22.21 17.78
C SER A 606 2.88 -21.14 18.88
N ARG A 607 3.38 -19.97 18.52
CA ARG A 607 3.47 -18.82 19.44
C ARG A 607 2.09 -18.31 19.87
N TYR A 608 1.10 -18.31 18.97
CA TYR A 608 -0.28 -17.97 19.34
C TYR A 608 -0.86 -18.96 20.33
N ASP A 609 -0.59 -20.25 20.18
CA ASP A 609 -1.03 -21.26 21.15
C ASP A 609 -0.38 -21.04 22.53
N LEU A 610 0.91 -20.69 22.57
CA LEU A 610 1.59 -20.35 23.82
C LEU A 610 1.03 -19.07 24.45
N LEU A 611 0.76 -18.02 23.65
CA LEU A 611 0.09 -16.80 24.14
C LEU A 611 -1.29 -17.11 24.75
N LYS A 612 -2.06 -17.97 24.08
CA LYS A 612 -3.38 -18.41 24.55
C LYS A 612 -3.29 -19.18 25.87
N LYS A 613 -2.36 -20.14 25.99
CA LYS A 613 -2.09 -20.87 27.23
C LYS A 613 -1.67 -19.93 28.37
N ALA A 614 -0.83 -18.94 28.08
CA ALA A 614 -0.38 -17.93 29.02
C ALA A 614 -1.41 -16.85 29.37
N GLY A 615 -2.54 -16.78 28.63
CA GLY A 615 -3.50 -15.69 28.74
C GLY A 615 -2.88 -14.31 28.44
N ALA A 616 -1.89 -14.25 27.54
CA ALA A 616 -1.21 -13.03 27.16
C ALA A 616 -1.72 -12.52 25.80
N ARG A 617 -1.78 -11.19 25.62
CA ARG A 617 -2.27 -10.56 24.38
C ARG A 617 -1.19 -10.32 23.34
N ASN A 618 0.07 -10.27 23.76
CA ASN A 618 1.21 -10.02 22.90
C ASN A 618 2.49 -10.57 23.55
N ILE A 619 3.56 -10.65 22.74
CA ILE A 619 4.86 -11.15 23.14
C ILE A 619 5.45 -10.39 24.34
N LYS A 620 5.28 -9.10 24.44
CA LYS A 620 5.79 -8.29 25.55
C LYS A 620 5.17 -8.71 26.89
N GLU A 621 3.84 -8.84 26.92
CA GLU A 621 3.11 -9.30 28.11
C GLU A 621 3.49 -10.76 28.46
N TYR A 622 3.63 -11.60 27.43
CA TYR A 622 4.04 -12.99 27.59
C TYR A 622 5.45 -13.08 28.21
N ASN A 623 6.43 -12.42 27.62
CA ASN A 623 7.80 -12.42 28.11
C ASN A 623 7.91 -11.84 29.51
N GLN A 624 7.10 -10.82 29.84
CA GLN A 624 7.07 -10.26 31.19
C GLN A 624 6.48 -11.26 32.21
N LYS A 625 5.45 -12.04 31.81
CA LYS A 625 4.92 -13.12 32.65
C LYS A 625 5.95 -14.24 32.84
N TYR A 626 6.69 -14.58 31.78
CA TYR A 626 7.76 -15.59 31.84
C TYR A 626 8.89 -15.14 32.77
N ILE A 627 9.42 -13.95 32.61
CA ILE A 627 10.48 -13.39 33.46
C ILE A 627 10.07 -13.37 34.94
N ASN A 628 8.80 -13.10 35.24
CA ASN A 628 8.26 -13.02 36.59
C ASN A 628 7.80 -14.39 37.13
N HIS A 629 8.20 -15.52 36.56
CA HIS A 629 7.82 -16.88 36.96
C HIS A 629 6.30 -17.13 37.03
N LYS A 630 5.50 -16.37 36.27
CA LYS A 630 4.03 -16.56 36.22
C LYS A 630 3.57 -17.63 35.25
N LEU A 631 4.51 -18.23 34.50
CA LEU A 631 4.25 -19.30 33.54
C LEU A 631 4.94 -20.58 33.99
N LYS A 632 4.27 -21.72 33.81
CA LYS A 632 4.83 -23.02 34.16
C LYS A 632 5.71 -23.53 33.03
N LEU A 633 6.97 -23.81 33.31
CA LEU A 633 7.92 -24.39 32.34
C LEU A 633 7.48 -25.78 31.86
N THR A 634 6.72 -26.53 32.67
CA THR A 634 6.15 -27.83 32.32
C THR A 634 5.16 -27.78 31.16
N ASP A 635 4.57 -26.62 30.91
CA ASP A 635 3.59 -26.43 29.84
C ASP A 635 4.22 -26.03 28.50
N GLY A 636 5.56 -26.09 28.41
CA GLY A 636 6.35 -25.77 27.23
C GLY A 636 6.57 -24.26 27.02
N HIS A 637 6.42 -23.46 28.08
CA HIS A 637 6.70 -22.04 28.01
C HIS A 637 8.21 -21.76 28.00
N GLU A 638 8.64 -20.91 27.07
CA GLU A 638 10.02 -20.45 26.90
C GLU A 638 10.03 -18.93 26.65
N TYR A 639 11.20 -18.31 26.78
CA TYR A 639 11.35 -16.90 26.41
C TYR A 639 11.26 -16.76 24.89
N MET A 640 10.41 -15.88 24.39
CA MET A 640 10.23 -15.65 22.96
C MET A 640 11.10 -14.49 22.49
N PRO A 641 12.13 -14.72 21.67
CA PRO A 641 12.85 -13.64 21.00
C PRO A 641 11.97 -12.98 19.94
N TYR A 642 12.18 -11.68 19.70
CA TYR A 642 11.66 -11.04 18.51
C TYR A 642 12.33 -11.59 17.26
N ILE A 643 11.60 -11.74 16.18
CA ILE A 643 12.14 -12.17 14.89
C ILE A 643 11.91 -11.05 13.88
N VAL A 644 12.98 -10.62 13.21
CA VAL A 644 12.91 -9.63 12.14
C VAL A 644 13.36 -10.27 10.83
N VAL A 645 12.41 -10.42 9.92
CA VAL A 645 12.65 -10.95 8.57
C VAL A 645 12.96 -9.78 7.65
N ILE A 646 14.07 -9.84 6.93
CA ILE A 646 14.49 -8.78 6.01
C ILE A 646 14.75 -9.39 4.64
N ILE A 647 14.02 -8.88 3.63
CA ILE A 647 14.11 -9.30 2.24
C ILE A 647 14.73 -8.15 1.45
N ASP A 648 15.91 -8.34 0.84
CA ASP A 648 16.60 -7.30 0.07
C ASP A 648 15.90 -6.97 -1.24
N GLU A 649 15.50 -7.98 -2.01
CA GLU A 649 14.83 -7.76 -3.30
C GLU A 649 13.57 -8.64 -3.42
N PHE A 650 12.48 -8.11 -2.92
CA PHE A 650 11.17 -8.76 -2.98
C PHE A 650 10.66 -8.97 -4.41
N GLY A 651 11.04 -8.05 -5.33
CA GLY A 651 10.63 -8.13 -6.72
C GLY A 651 11.11 -9.40 -7.41
N ASP A 652 12.33 -9.84 -7.15
CA ASP A 652 12.88 -11.05 -7.77
C ASP A 652 12.18 -12.31 -7.25
N LEU A 653 11.79 -12.35 -5.99
CA LEU A 653 11.02 -13.46 -5.40
C LEU A 653 9.61 -13.56 -5.98
N ILE A 654 8.90 -12.45 -6.09
CA ILE A 654 7.55 -12.42 -6.67
C ILE A 654 7.56 -12.79 -8.15
N MET A 655 8.57 -12.38 -8.90
CA MET A 655 8.67 -12.72 -10.32
C MET A 655 8.98 -14.19 -10.54
N THR A 656 9.63 -14.87 -9.59
CA THR A 656 10.05 -16.27 -9.71
C THR A 656 9.00 -17.23 -9.13
N ALA A 657 8.56 -17.03 -7.90
CA ALA A 657 7.67 -17.94 -7.17
C ALA A 657 6.24 -17.37 -6.96
N GLY A 658 5.99 -16.11 -7.34
CA GLY A 658 4.65 -15.53 -7.37
C GLY A 658 3.85 -15.74 -6.08
N LYS A 659 2.76 -16.49 -6.19
CA LYS A 659 1.82 -16.73 -5.08
C LYS A 659 2.41 -17.56 -3.93
N GLU A 660 3.38 -18.41 -4.19
CA GLU A 660 3.99 -19.27 -3.16
C GLU A 660 4.74 -18.43 -2.10
N VAL A 661 5.29 -17.28 -2.53
CA VAL A 661 5.92 -16.31 -1.64
C VAL A 661 4.91 -15.27 -1.12
N GLU A 662 3.97 -14.81 -1.96
CA GLU A 662 3.02 -13.77 -1.59
C GLU A 662 2.07 -14.21 -0.45
N LEU A 663 1.57 -15.45 -0.49
CA LEU A 663 0.61 -15.94 0.50
C LEU A 663 1.18 -16.01 1.92
N PRO A 664 2.33 -16.65 2.20
CA PRO A 664 2.90 -16.66 3.54
C PRO A 664 3.33 -15.25 4.00
N ILE A 665 3.84 -14.39 3.12
CA ILE A 665 4.14 -12.99 3.45
C ILE A 665 2.88 -12.24 3.88
N ALA A 666 1.79 -12.38 3.13
CA ALA A 666 0.53 -11.73 3.49
C ALA A 666 -0.01 -12.24 4.83
N ARG A 667 0.08 -13.55 5.11
CA ARG A 667 -0.34 -14.16 6.38
C ARG A 667 0.48 -13.64 7.56
N ILE A 668 1.81 -13.62 7.44
CA ILE A 668 2.71 -13.07 8.46
C ILE A 668 2.41 -11.59 8.67
N ALA A 669 2.27 -10.80 7.60
CA ALA A 669 2.01 -9.37 7.71
C ALA A 669 0.66 -9.02 8.37
N GLN A 670 -0.33 -9.89 8.26
CA GLN A 670 -1.64 -9.70 8.89
C GLN A 670 -1.65 -10.10 10.37
N LEU A 671 -0.97 -11.18 10.73
CA LEU A 671 -1.16 -11.83 12.03
C LEU A 671 0.08 -11.75 12.94
N ALA A 672 1.29 -11.65 12.44
CA ALA A 672 2.49 -11.94 13.22
C ALA A 672 2.90 -10.84 14.24
N ARG A 673 2.29 -9.65 14.19
CA ARG A 673 2.61 -8.54 15.10
C ARG A 673 2.54 -8.91 16.58
N ALA A 674 1.47 -9.61 16.97
CA ALA A 674 1.24 -9.96 18.38
C ALA A 674 2.26 -10.98 18.90
N VAL A 675 2.79 -11.82 18.05
CA VAL A 675 3.77 -12.87 18.39
C VAL A 675 5.24 -12.44 18.18
N GLY A 676 5.47 -11.16 17.85
CA GLY A 676 6.79 -10.56 17.75
C GLY A 676 7.58 -10.95 16.51
N ILE A 677 6.92 -11.29 15.41
CA ILE A 677 7.55 -11.50 14.11
C ILE A 677 7.27 -10.26 13.25
N HIS A 678 8.33 -9.61 12.79
CA HIS A 678 8.27 -8.38 12.01
C HIS A 678 8.94 -8.58 10.67
N MET A 679 8.47 -7.89 9.65
CA MET A 679 8.97 -8.08 8.29
C MET A 679 9.33 -6.75 7.64
N ILE A 680 10.49 -6.72 7.00
CA ILE A 680 10.98 -5.61 6.18
C ILE A 680 11.17 -6.15 4.78
N ILE A 681 10.38 -5.66 3.83
CA ILE A 681 10.53 -6.03 2.43
C ILE A 681 11.11 -4.86 1.66
N ALA A 682 12.15 -5.12 0.89
CA ALA A 682 12.77 -4.09 0.07
C ALA A 682 12.72 -4.45 -1.42
N THR A 683 12.69 -3.43 -2.28
CA THR A 683 12.74 -3.63 -3.73
C THR A 683 13.35 -2.43 -4.45
N GLN A 684 14.09 -2.70 -5.52
CA GLN A 684 14.59 -1.69 -6.47
C GLN A 684 13.61 -1.46 -7.64
N ARG A 685 12.54 -2.29 -7.74
CA ARG A 685 11.53 -2.24 -8.81
C ARG A 685 10.14 -1.95 -8.26
N PRO A 686 9.84 -0.68 -7.94
CA PRO A 686 8.57 -0.31 -7.32
C PRO A 686 7.40 -0.26 -8.33
N THR A 687 7.10 -1.40 -8.95
CA THR A 687 5.97 -1.54 -9.87
C THR A 687 4.70 -2.02 -9.16
N THR A 688 3.54 -1.76 -9.72
CA THR A 688 2.25 -2.19 -9.17
C THR A 688 2.06 -3.71 -9.18
N THR A 689 2.82 -4.43 -10.01
CA THR A 689 2.87 -5.90 -10.04
C THR A 689 3.63 -6.49 -8.86
N ILE A 690 4.59 -5.75 -8.28
CA ILE A 690 5.40 -6.15 -7.13
C ILE A 690 4.78 -5.58 -5.84
N ILE A 691 4.52 -4.28 -5.81
CA ILE A 691 3.90 -3.59 -4.68
C ILE A 691 2.38 -3.56 -4.91
N THR A 692 1.74 -4.70 -4.66
CA THR A 692 0.29 -4.86 -4.83
C THR A 692 -0.50 -4.09 -3.75
N GLY A 693 -1.81 -3.89 -3.98
CA GLY A 693 -2.70 -3.29 -2.98
C GLY A 693 -2.71 -4.06 -1.66
N ASN A 694 -2.61 -5.39 -1.74
CA ASN A 694 -2.57 -6.28 -0.58
C ASN A 694 -1.29 -6.08 0.26
N ILE A 695 -0.13 -5.95 -0.38
CA ILE A 695 1.13 -5.62 0.29
C ILE A 695 1.02 -4.25 0.96
N LYS A 696 0.52 -3.23 0.26
CA LYS A 696 0.39 -1.87 0.83
C LYS A 696 -0.54 -1.79 2.04
N ALA A 697 -1.61 -2.59 2.05
CA ALA A 697 -2.55 -2.64 3.17
C ALA A 697 -1.91 -3.21 4.46
N ASN A 698 -1.00 -4.16 4.31
CA ASN A 698 -0.38 -4.88 5.42
C ASN A 698 0.99 -4.30 5.86
N PHE A 699 1.58 -3.41 5.03
CA PHE A 699 2.83 -2.71 5.34
C PHE A 699 2.57 -1.21 5.54
N PRO A 700 2.17 -0.80 6.76
CA PRO A 700 1.79 0.58 7.05
C PRO A 700 2.99 1.53 7.07
N GLY A 701 4.16 1.05 7.49
CA GLY A 701 5.41 1.79 7.42
C GLY A 701 6.02 1.69 6.02
N ARG A 702 6.35 2.83 5.41
CA ARG A 702 6.91 2.86 4.06
C ARG A 702 8.07 3.84 3.97
N ILE A 703 9.15 3.40 3.37
CA ILE A 703 10.33 4.20 3.08
C ILE A 703 10.52 4.25 1.57
N ALA A 704 10.58 5.43 1.01
CA ALA A 704 10.95 5.64 -0.36
C ALA A 704 12.25 6.45 -0.45
N PHE A 705 13.31 5.82 -0.90
CA PHE A 705 14.49 6.50 -1.40
C PHE A 705 14.20 7.12 -2.77
N LYS A 706 15.15 7.85 -3.34
CA LYS A 706 14.97 8.43 -4.67
C LYS A 706 14.55 7.38 -5.68
N VAL A 707 13.50 7.67 -6.44
CA VAL A 707 13.02 6.90 -7.59
C VAL A 707 13.07 7.76 -8.84
N THR A 708 13.02 7.12 -10.01
CA THR A 708 13.13 7.81 -11.29
C THR A 708 11.83 8.49 -11.69
N SER A 709 10.70 7.87 -11.38
CA SER A 709 9.38 8.30 -11.83
C SER A 709 8.48 8.75 -10.68
N ALA A 710 7.63 9.75 -10.94
CA ALA A 710 6.55 10.14 -10.05
C ALA A 710 5.51 9.02 -9.86
N ILE A 711 5.39 8.10 -10.84
CA ILE A 711 4.51 6.93 -10.76
C ILE A 711 5.06 5.95 -9.72
N ASP A 712 6.38 5.71 -9.72
CA ASP A 712 7.02 4.84 -8.72
C ASP A 712 6.83 5.38 -7.30
N SER A 713 6.96 6.72 -7.13
CA SER A 713 6.65 7.38 -5.86
C SER A 713 5.21 7.12 -5.40
N LYS A 714 4.24 7.23 -6.31
CA LYS A 714 2.83 6.92 -6.01
C LYS A 714 2.62 5.44 -5.70
N THR A 715 3.34 4.55 -6.36
CA THR A 715 3.25 3.11 -6.09
C THR A 715 3.70 2.79 -4.67
N ILE A 716 4.75 3.45 -4.16
CA ILE A 716 5.26 3.23 -2.81
C ILE A 716 4.44 3.98 -1.76
N LEU A 717 4.30 5.31 -1.93
CA LEU A 717 3.81 6.24 -0.91
C LEU A 717 2.35 6.69 -1.11
N ASP A 718 1.67 6.24 -2.16
CA ASP A 718 0.36 6.73 -2.62
C ASP A 718 0.36 8.24 -2.97
N ARG A 719 1.55 8.86 -3.05
CA ARG A 719 1.76 10.28 -3.40
C ARG A 719 3.10 10.51 -4.09
N THR A 720 3.22 11.63 -4.77
CA THR A 720 4.48 12.06 -5.40
C THR A 720 5.45 12.63 -4.39
N GLY A 721 6.74 12.74 -4.74
CA GLY A 721 7.78 13.39 -3.96
C GLY A 721 9.08 12.58 -3.85
N ALA A 722 9.05 11.24 -3.93
CA ALA A 722 10.28 10.46 -3.90
C ALA A 722 11.14 10.59 -5.17
N ASN A 723 10.55 11.00 -6.28
CA ASN A 723 11.27 11.34 -7.52
C ASN A 723 12.06 12.66 -7.42
N GLN A 724 11.67 13.55 -6.49
CA GLN A 724 12.29 14.87 -6.26
C GLN A 724 13.41 14.82 -5.21
N LEU A 725 13.67 13.66 -4.62
CA LEU A 725 14.75 13.49 -3.64
C LEU A 725 16.13 13.66 -4.31
N ILE A 726 17.13 14.03 -3.51
CA ILE A 726 18.50 14.21 -4.00
C ILE A 726 19.14 12.84 -4.34
N GLY A 727 18.80 11.78 -3.59
CA GLY A 727 19.48 10.50 -3.61
C GLY A 727 20.53 10.39 -2.50
N ARG A 728 21.43 9.43 -2.58
CA ARG A 728 22.51 9.21 -1.59
C ARG A 728 22.00 9.07 -0.15
N GLY A 729 20.88 8.33 0.03
CA GLY A 729 20.27 8.09 1.32
C GLY A 729 19.20 9.11 1.74
N ASP A 730 18.89 10.10 0.91
CA ASP A 730 17.73 10.97 1.12
C ASP A 730 16.44 10.18 0.86
N MET A 731 15.52 10.17 1.81
CA MET A 731 14.33 9.34 1.79
C MET A 731 13.10 10.03 2.36
N LEU A 732 11.95 9.54 1.97
CA LEU A 732 10.65 9.87 2.57
C LEU A 732 10.18 8.67 3.40
N TYR A 733 9.90 8.91 4.66
CA TYR A 733 9.26 7.96 5.55
C TYR A 733 7.79 8.29 5.70
N LEU A 734 6.91 7.31 5.48
CA LEU A 734 5.47 7.43 5.63
C LEU A 734 4.95 6.40 6.65
N ASN A 735 4.23 6.88 7.64
CA ASN A 735 3.42 6.07 8.53
C ASN A 735 2.23 6.93 8.98
N GLY A 736 1.09 6.75 8.33
CA GLY A 736 -0.08 7.61 8.48
C GLY A 736 -0.23 8.58 7.30
N ASN A 737 -0.61 9.84 7.58
CA ASN A 737 -1.05 10.74 6.52
C ASN A 737 0.05 11.57 5.86
N GLU A 738 1.17 11.82 6.52
CA GLU A 738 2.18 12.75 6.04
C GLU A 738 3.57 12.13 6.00
N PRO A 739 4.30 12.26 4.88
CA PRO A 739 5.67 11.79 4.78
C PRO A 739 6.62 12.74 5.48
N VAL A 740 7.55 12.17 6.24
CA VAL A 740 8.67 12.88 6.84
C VAL A 740 9.90 12.67 5.97
N ARG A 741 10.59 13.74 5.59
CA ARG A 741 11.86 13.66 4.89
C ARG A 741 12.99 13.43 5.88
N VAL A 742 13.82 12.43 5.61
CA VAL A 742 14.90 11.99 6.49
C VAL A 742 16.13 11.72 5.64
N GLN A 743 17.28 12.24 6.07
CA GLN A 743 18.57 11.81 5.54
C GLN A 743 18.98 10.55 6.28
N CYS A 744 19.12 9.44 5.56
CA CYS A 744 19.50 8.15 6.12
C CYS A 744 20.87 8.20 6.80
N ALA A 745 21.00 7.50 7.91
CA ALA A 745 22.28 7.27 8.55
C ALA A 745 23.20 6.45 7.64
N PHE A 746 24.41 6.90 7.46
CA PHE A 746 25.42 6.21 6.66
C PHE A 746 26.24 5.27 7.54
N VAL A 747 26.32 4.01 7.13
CA VAL A 747 27.21 2.99 7.67
C VAL A 747 27.87 2.28 6.49
N ASP A 748 29.18 2.19 6.51
CA ASP A 748 29.98 1.60 5.44
C ASP A 748 30.23 0.10 5.69
N THR A 749 30.48 -0.66 4.63
CA THR A 749 30.75 -2.11 4.73
C THR A 749 31.87 -2.45 5.70
N PRO A 750 33.03 -1.77 5.71
CA PRO A 750 34.09 -2.02 6.70
C PRO A 750 33.68 -1.78 8.17
N GLU A 751 32.70 -0.89 8.40
CA GLU A 751 32.15 -0.68 9.76
C GLU A 751 31.31 -1.88 10.18
N ILE A 752 30.48 -2.40 9.26
CA ILE A 752 29.66 -3.61 9.49
C ILE A 752 30.55 -4.82 9.72
N GLU A 753 31.63 -4.98 8.97
CA GLU A 753 32.58 -6.06 9.15
C GLU A 753 33.21 -6.03 10.56
N ARG A 754 33.65 -4.87 11.04
CA ARG A 754 34.20 -4.73 12.42
C ARG A 754 33.16 -5.06 13.49
N ILE A 755 31.89 -4.63 13.29
CA ILE A 755 30.80 -4.94 14.22
C ILE A 755 30.56 -6.45 14.25
N ASN A 756 30.49 -7.08 13.09
CA ASN A 756 30.22 -8.51 12.97
C ASN A 756 31.38 -9.35 13.54
N GLU A 757 32.62 -8.92 13.33
CA GLU A 757 33.81 -9.56 13.92
C GLU A 757 33.78 -9.43 15.45
N TYR A 758 33.45 -8.25 15.97
CA TYR A 758 33.32 -8.03 17.41
C TYR A 758 32.22 -8.92 18.02
N ILE A 759 31.06 -9.05 17.37
CA ILE A 759 29.96 -9.92 17.85
C ILE A 759 30.38 -11.39 17.79
N SER A 760 30.94 -11.85 16.68
CA SER A 760 31.30 -13.26 16.47
C SER A 760 32.44 -13.74 17.39
N SER A 761 33.27 -12.84 17.86
CA SER A 761 34.36 -13.14 18.81
C SER A 761 33.88 -13.38 20.24
N GLN A 762 32.62 -13.11 20.55
CA GLN A 762 32.06 -13.25 21.88
C GLN A 762 31.41 -14.62 22.11
N PRO A 763 31.29 -15.07 23.39
CA PRO A 763 30.54 -16.26 23.70
C PRO A 763 29.06 -16.12 23.25
N GLY A 764 28.58 -17.12 22.53
CA GLY A 764 27.21 -17.12 21.99
C GLY A 764 26.70 -18.55 21.77
N PRO A 765 25.52 -18.69 21.19
CA PRO A 765 24.99 -19.98 20.75
C PRO A 765 25.95 -20.70 19.79
N ILE A 766 25.95 -22.01 19.78
CA ILE A 766 26.78 -22.83 18.88
C ILE A 766 26.18 -22.82 17.47
N GLU A 767 24.84 -22.76 17.38
CA GLU A 767 24.07 -22.80 16.14
C GLU A 767 23.03 -21.66 16.08
N PRO A 768 22.57 -21.27 14.89
CA PRO A 768 21.45 -20.37 14.73
C PRO A 768 20.18 -20.89 15.43
N LEU A 769 19.22 -20.01 15.71
CA LEU A 769 17.91 -20.43 16.22
C LEU A 769 17.21 -21.30 15.18
N GLU A 770 16.91 -22.54 15.58
CA GLU A 770 16.19 -23.48 14.72
C GLU A 770 14.72 -23.06 14.54
N LEU A 771 14.27 -22.97 13.28
CA LEU A 771 12.88 -22.74 12.92
C LEU A 771 12.18 -24.09 12.72
N PRO A 772 10.88 -24.23 13.08
CA PRO A 772 10.15 -25.48 12.91
C PRO A 772 10.06 -25.86 11.44
N GLU A 773 10.15 -27.15 11.14
CA GLU A 773 9.92 -27.60 9.78
C GLU A 773 8.48 -27.33 9.32
N PRO A 774 8.30 -26.74 8.13
CA PRO A 774 6.97 -26.60 7.60
C PRO A 774 6.36 -27.98 7.35
N ALA A 775 5.11 -28.19 7.74
CA ALA A 775 4.37 -29.36 7.32
C ALA A 775 4.38 -29.42 5.79
N ASN A 776 5.04 -30.43 5.22
CA ASN A 776 5.14 -30.61 3.78
C ASN A 776 3.75 -30.83 3.19
N ASP A 777 3.17 -29.79 2.61
CA ASP A 777 1.97 -29.87 1.77
C ASP A 777 2.33 -30.28 0.32
N GLY A 778 3.34 -31.09 0.12
CA GLY A 778 3.64 -31.56 -1.22
C GLY A 778 5.10 -31.87 -1.53
N ASP A 779 5.70 -32.82 -0.88
CA ASP A 779 6.85 -33.49 -1.47
C ASP A 779 6.59 -35.00 -1.60
N GLY A 780 6.03 -35.35 -2.75
CA GLY A 780 6.01 -36.71 -3.26
C GLY A 780 7.30 -37.01 -4.01
N THR A 781 8.46 -37.04 -3.35
CA THR A 781 9.67 -37.68 -3.89
C THR A 781 10.43 -38.32 -2.74
N GLY A 782 10.17 -39.58 -2.60
CA GLY A 782 11.01 -40.70 -2.24
C GLY A 782 12.11 -40.51 -1.20
N SER A 783 11.84 -40.90 0.03
CA SER A 783 12.81 -41.68 0.81
C SER A 783 12.00 -42.57 1.75
N GLY A 784 12.23 -43.88 1.72
CA GLY A 784 11.52 -44.90 2.48
C GLY A 784 11.60 -44.67 3.97
N GLY A 785 10.65 -43.91 4.50
CA GLY A 785 10.40 -43.74 5.91
C GLY A 785 9.32 -44.75 6.34
N SER A 786 9.59 -45.53 7.36
CA SER A 786 8.66 -46.46 7.97
C SER A 786 7.35 -45.78 8.33
N VAL A 787 6.23 -46.37 7.90
CA VAL A 787 4.87 -45.93 8.24
C VAL A 787 4.75 -45.89 9.76
N ASP A 788 4.52 -44.70 10.32
CA ASP A 788 4.24 -44.58 11.75
C ASP A 788 2.80 -45.08 11.99
N ALA A 789 2.71 -46.32 12.46
CA ALA A 789 1.44 -47.02 12.70
C ALA A 789 0.49 -46.29 13.66
N ARG A 790 0.98 -45.23 14.34
CA ARG A 790 0.23 -44.42 15.30
C ARG A 790 -0.57 -43.28 14.66
N ASN A 791 -0.36 -42.99 13.37
CA ASN A 791 -0.94 -41.81 12.70
C ASN A 791 -1.64 -42.12 11.38
N LEU A 792 -2.23 -43.29 11.23
CA LEU A 792 -2.98 -43.71 10.04
C LEU A 792 -4.33 -43.00 9.94
N ASP A 793 -4.76 -42.63 8.72
CA ASP A 793 -6.11 -42.10 8.50
C ASP A 793 -7.17 -43.14 8.92
N PRO A 794 -8.27 -42.73 9.57
CA PRO A 794 -9.36 -43.65 9.97
C PRO A 794 -9.91 -44.52 8.83
N TYR A 795 -9.79 -44.12 7.60
CA TYR A 795 -10.23 -44.86 6.40
C TYR A 795 -9.10 -45.69 5.76
N PHE A 796 -7.89 -45.78 6.39
CA PHE A 796 -6.75 -46.46 5.80
C PHE A 796 -7.04 -47.95 5.51
N GLU A 797 -7.57 -48.70 6.44
CA GLU A 797 -7.87 -50.13 6.28
C GLU A 797 -8.98 -50.36 5.24
N GLU A 798 -10.05 -49.57 5.31
CA GLU A 798 -11.16 -49.68 4.35
C GLU A 798 -10.71 -49.29 2.92
N ALA A 799 -9.82 -48.32 2.79
CA ALA A 799 -9.25 -47.91 1.51
C ALA A 799 -8.30 -48.99 0.96
N ALA A 800 -7.48 -49.61 1.81
CA ALA A 800 -6.62 -50.74 1.46
C ALA A 800 -7.43 -51.90 0.89
N HIS A 801 -8.48 -52.32 1.59
CA HIS A 801 -9.40 -53.34 1.09
C HIS A 801 -10.08 -52.98 -0.22
N ALA A 802 -10.52 -51.69 -0.34
CA ALA A 802 -11.16 -51.22 -1.57
C ALA A 802 -10.24 -51.28 -2.79
N ILE A 803 -8.95 -50.89 -2.62
CA ILE A 803 -7.94 -50.90 -3.68
C ILE A 803 -7.56 -52.33 -4.07
N VAL A 804 -7.30 -53.22 -3.10
CA VAL A 804 -6.91 -54.60 -3.38
C VAL A 804 -8.08 -55.35 -4.06
N LEU A 805 -9.33 -55.14 -3.61
CA LEU A 805 -10.53 -55.76 -4.24
C LEU A 805 -10.76 -55.27 -5.67
N SER A 806 -10.52 -53.95 -5.91
CA SER A 806 -10.76 -53.38 -7.25
C SER A 806 -9.56 -53.47 -8.17
N GLN A 807 -8.38 -53.82 -7.67
CA GLN A 807 -7.09 -53.80 -8.37
C GLN A 807 -6.82 -52.50 -9.12
N GLN A 808 -7.28 -51.38 -8.52
CA GLN A 808 -7.12 -50.03 -9.05
C GLN A 808 -6.64 -49.04 -7.99
N GLY A 809 -5.39 -48.63 -8.04
CA GLY A 809 -4.80 -47.60 -7.20
C GLY A 809 -5.14 -46.19 -7.66
N SER A 810 -6.43 -45.81 -7.65
CA SER A 810 -6.91 -44.52 -8.13
C SER A 810 -7.35 -43.57 -7.00
N THR A 811 -6.71 -42.41 -6.86
CA THR A 811 -7.07 -41.36 -5.90
C THR A 811 -8.51 -40.91 -6.11
N SER A 812 -8.98 -40.78 -7.35
CA SER A 812 -10.35 -40.39 -7.66
C SER A 812 -11.39 -41.46 -7.30
N MET A 813 -11.02 -42.74 -7.26
CA MET A 813 -11.86 -43.80 -6.78
C MET A 813 -12.04 -43.74 -5.27
N ILE A 814 -10.95 -43.52 -4.52
CA ILE A 814 -10.97 -43.31 -3.07
C ILE A 814 -11.78 -42.09 -2.71
N GLN A 815 -11.58 -40.97 -3.39
CA GLN A 815 -12.36 -39.73 -3.19
C GLN A 815 -13.87 -39.97 -3.29
N ARG A 816 -14.31 -40.65 -4.37
CA ARG A 816 -15.72 -40.93 -4.59
C ARG A 816 -16.31 -41.94 -3.61
N ARG A 817 -15.53 -43.00 -3.28
CA ARG A 817 -16.04 -44.07 -2.42
C ARG A 817 -16.24 -43.66 -0.98
N PHE A 818 -15.29 -42.82 -0.48
CA PHE A 818 -15.32 -42.37 0.92
C PHE A 818 -15.84 -40.95 1.08
N SER A 819 -16.28 -40.29 -0.02
CA SER A 819 -16.77 -38.90 0.01
C SER A 819 -15.84 -37.93 0.71
N ILE A 820 -14.52 -38.05 0.47
CA ILE A 820 -13.47 -37.23 1.06
C ILE A 820 -12.88 -36.27 0.04
N GLY A 821 -12.31 -35.14 0.52
CA GLY A 821 -11.65 -34.16 -0.34
C GLY A 821 -10.40 -34.73 -1.04
N TYR A 822 -10.03 -34.15 -2.22
CA TYR A 822 -8.91 -34.61 -3.05
C TYR A 822 -7.59 -34.73 -2.26
N ASN A 823 -7.27 -33.73 -1.43
CA ASN A 823 -6.04 -33.71 -0.63
C ASN A 823 -6.00 -34.84 0.44
N ARG A 824 -7.16 -35.17 1.05
CA ARG A 824 -7.23 -36.29 1.99
C ARG A 824 -7.12 -37.63 1.28
N ALA A 825 -7.75 -37.76 0.11
CA ALA A 825 -7.62 -38.97 -0.70
C ALA A 825 -6.16 -39.15 -1.19
N GLY A 826 -5.45 -38.06 -1.53
CA GLY A 826 -4.04 -38.08 -1.88
C GLY A 826 -3.17 -38.61 -0.73
N ARG A 827 -3.28 -38.01 0.46
CA ARG A 827 -2.57 -38.47 1.67
C ARG A 827 -2.86 -39.95 2.02
N LEU A 828 -4.10 -40.38 1.84
CA LEU A 828 -4.48 -41.77 2.06
C LEU A 828 -3.76 -42.72 1.06
N MET A 829 -3.66 -42.31 -0.21
CA MET A 829 -2.91 -43.04 -1.25
C MET A 829 -1.41 -43.07 -0.95
N ASP A 830 -0.83 -42.02 -0.36
CA ASP A 830 0.58 -41.97 0.02
C ASP A 830 0.86 -42.85 1.23
N GLN A 831 -0.04 -42.92 2.19
CA GLN A 831 0.03 -43.89 3.30
C GLN A 831 -0.06 -45.33 2.80
N LEU A 832 -0.89 -45.61 1.80
CA LEU A 832 -0.99 -46.93 1.16
C LEU A 832 0.25 -47.32 0.36
N GLU A 833 0.93 -46.34 -0.26
CA GLU A 833 2.22 -46.53 -0.91
C GLU A 833 3.31 -46.84 0.11
N ALA A 834 3.41 -46.04 1.17
CA ALA A 834 4.39 -46.24 2.22
C ALA A 834 4.19 -47.58 2.96
N ALA A 835 2.96 -48.08 3.04
CA ALA A 835 2.66 -49.40 3.55
C ALA A 835 2.94 -50.53 2.53
N GLY A 836 3.34 -50.25 1.29
CA GLY A 836 3.64 -51.24 0.25
C GLY A 836 2.39 -51.90 -0.35
N ILE A 837 1.22 -51.29 -0.26
CA ILE A 837 -0.03 -51.78 -0.84
C ILE A 837 -0.18 -51.34 -2.29
N VAL A 838 0.25 -50.11 -2.62
CA VAL A 838 0.29 -49.58 -3.98
C VAL A 838 1.71 -49.12 -4.34
N GLY A 839 2.00 -49.08 -5.62
CA GLY A 839 3.27 -48.60 -6.14
C GLY A 839 3.33 -47.06 -6.23
N ALA A 840 4.49 -46.56 -6.61
CA ALA A 840 4.78 -45.13 -6.73
C ALA A 840 3.88 -44.44 -7.73
N ALA A 841 3.62 -43.16 -7.50
CA ALA A 841 2.79 -42.32 -8.35
C ALA A 841 3.39 -42.19 -9.77
N GLN A 842 2.61 -42.51 -10.80
CA GLN A 842 2.99 -42.41 -12.22
C GLN A 842 2.23 -41.27 -12.91
N GLY A 843 2.34 -40.06 -12.43
CA GLY A 843 1.62 -38.89 -12.95
C GLY A 843 0.10 -39.01 -12.77
N SER A 844 -0.68 -38.81 -13.84
CA SER A 844 -2.15 -38.90 -13.80
C SER A 844 -2.73 -40.32 -13.92
N LYS A 845 -1.88 -41.36 -14.08
CA LYS A 845 -2.36 -42.74 -14.17
C LYS A 845 -2.63 -43.34 -12.79
N PRO A 846 -3.59 -44.31 -12.66
CA PRO A 846 -3.77 -45.07 -11.43
C PRO A 846 -2.47 -45.77 -11.05
N ARG A 847 -2.14 -45.75 -9.74
CA ARG A 847 -0.97 -46.46 -9.21
C ARG A 847 -1.15 -47.96 -9.31
N GLU A 848 -0.08 -48.71 -9.50
CA GLU A 848 -0.10 -50.15 -9.56
C GLU A 848 -0.41 -50.74 -8.18
N VAL A 849 -1.25 -51.78 -8.09
CA VAL A 849 -1.55 -52.46 -6.83
C VAL A 849 -0.56 -53.61 -6.67
N LEU A 850 0.21 -53.54 -5.59
CA LEU A 850 1.30 -54.53 -5.34
C LEU A 850 0.82 -55.84 -4.72
N LEU A 851 -0.33 -55.80 -4.02
CA LEU A 851 -0.94 -56.96 -3.40
C LEU A 851 -2.04 -57.55 -4.28
N GLN A 852 -1.98 -58.87 -4.51
CA GLN A 852 -2.93 -59.55 -5.41
C GLN A 852 -4.12 -60.15 -4.67
N ASP A 853 -3.96 -60.47 -3.37
CA ASP A 853 -4.96 -61.18 -2.58
C ASP A 853 -5.27 -60.47 -1.26
N GLU A 854 -6.50 -60.59 -0.82
CA GLU A 854 -7.00 -60.08 0.47
C GLU A 854 -6.29 -60.74 1.69
N ASN A 855 -5.82 -61.97 1.53
CA ASN A 855 -5.04 -62.66 2.57
C ASN A 855 -3.64 -62.02 2.77
N GLN A 856 -3.01 -61.56 1.71
CA GLN A 856 -1.74 -60.82 1.79
C GLN A 856 -1.93 -59.47 2.48
N LEU A 857 -3.03 -58.78 2.16
CA LEU A 857 -3.42 -57.52 2.82
C LEU A 857 -3.63 -57.71 4.32
N ASN A 858 -4.41 -58.72 4.73
CA ASN A 858 -4.70 -58.99 6.14
C ASN A 858 -3.42 -59.33 6.93
N ASN A 859 -2.48 -60.06 6.35
CA ASN A 859 -1.18 -60.35 6.96
C ASN A 859 -0.34 -59.07 7.13
N LEU A 860 -0.35 -58.19 6.14
CA LEU A 860 0.35 -56.92 6.19
C LEU A 860 -0.26 -55.97 7.25
N LEU A 861 -1.59 -55.89 7.30
CA LEU A 861 -2.30 -55.07 8.32
C LEU A 861 -2.06 -55.60 9.74
N ALA A 862 -1.96 -56.93 9.90
CA ALA A 862 -1.60 -57.55 11.19
C ALA A 862 -0.17 -57.16 11.61
N GLN A 863 0.79 -57.11 10.65
CA GLN A 863 2.17 -56.65 10.91
C GLN A 863 2.26 -55.14 11.24
N LEU A 864 1.43 -54.30 10.62
CA LEU A 864 1.40 -52.90 10.92
C LEU A 864 0.77 -52.55 12.28
N ARG A 865 -0.07 -53.47 12.83
CA ARG A 865 -0.69 -53.32 14.15
C ARG A 865 0.19 -53.84 15.31
N SER A 866 1.18 -54.70 15.01
CA SER A 866 2.11 -55.24 15.98
C SER A 866 3.28 -54.29 16.27
#